data_84822933678f9af9c99a8ff364d9cfb2
#
_entry.id   84822933678f9af9c99a8ff364d9cfb2
#
_cell.length_a   1.000
_cell.length_b   1.000
_cell.length_c   1.000
_cell.angle_alpha   90.00
_cell.angle_beta   90.00
_cell.angle_gamma   90.00
#
_symmetry.space_group_name_H-M   'P 1'
#
loop_
_entity.id
_entity.type
_entity.pdbx_description
1 polymer ?
#
loop_
_entity_poly.entity_id
_entity_poly.type
_entity_poly.pdbx_seq_one_letter_code
_entity_poly.pdbx_strand_id
1 'polypeptide(L)'
;MSAPPDPARVPRRLALQAGPLGAPGAVPEPYPFETVAPMRQGFVERRGVRSWYAQYGDTGPWLAFAPVYQMGNVHLLKGVVPYLSQHFRVVVTDLRGSGRSDRPASPGDYSFDAYFADFVAVLDTLEVDRAAIVGISATTMVALRLAAEQPQRVSHLVIAGGFAERLLQDPAEMEGARRAMGQMEADWPAYLDAFFGIVFSEPHSTKPYEDSVQQAWATSGQVLAMGTDGWIGTDMREQARQVRCPTLVIHGDDDRRVPYAKGVAIAELVPGARMLTIGGGGHLTAAREPVRFVDALRDFTAPVPARATWVRAMARKRRALFISSAIGLGHVQRDLAIAREMRLLQPDLEIDWFTVHPASTYLEREGERLHPITRRLANESRHFESVAGEHDLQAFFALRTMDELMAYNFLTFAELIRSEHYDIVIGDEAWEVDYHYHENPELKRQPFVFLTDFVGCLPMEEGNEREAFLCADRNADDIEHVARYPWIRDRSIFVGNPEDVPELPFGPGLPQIRDWTRRNFTFSGYALPFDAKALADTEALRRRHGYRPDEKLVIAAVGGTSVGAPLLHRIADAFPAMKRQVPELRMVLVAGPRLPREAFPDHAGLDVVPYVHKLFEHLACSDLALVQGGLSTCMELVATRRPFLSFPLERHFEQCIHVRNRLHNYCADCSVRFRELSSGELAERALRALHEPVRYLPVESDGAARAAKEIVAVMENRSWASG
;
A
#
# COMPACT_ATOMS: atom_id res chain seq x y z
N MET A 1 -17.76 6.01 28.31
CA MET A 1 -17.02 5.45 27.15
C MET A 1 -16.48 4.11 27.60
N SER A 2 -17.01 3.01 27.11
CA SER A 2 -16.44 1.68 27.33
C SER A 2 -15.05 1.64 26.67
N ALA A 3 -14.06 1.09 27.37
CA ALA A 3 -12.74 0.86 26.79
C ALA A 3 -12.87 0.11 25.46
N PRO A 4 -12.05 0.43 24.44
CA PRO A 4 -12.04 -0.34 23.21
C PRO A 4 -11.80 -1.82 23.53
N PRO A 5 -12.33 -2.76 22.73
CA PRO A 5 -12.09 -4.17 22.95
C PRO A 5 -10.58 -4.43 22.93
N ASP A 6 -10.13 -5.19 23.93
CA ASP A 6 -8.72 -5.58 24.08
C ASP A 6 -8.26 -6.29 22.78
N PRO A 7 -7.36 -5.70 21.99
CA PRO A 7 -6.89 -6.29 20.74
C PRO A 7 -6.19 -7.64 20.93
N ALA A 8 -5.73 -7.95 22.17
CA ALA A 8 -5.21 -9.26 22.51
C ALA A 8 -6.25 -10.38 22.55
N ARG A 9 -7.55 -10.06 22.49
CA ARG A 9 -8.67 -11.05 22.49
C ARG A 9 -9.22 -11.37 21.12
N VAL A 10 -8.65 -10.79 20.08
CA VAL A 10 -9.11 -11.09 18.74
C VAL A 10 -8.82 -12.53 18.39
N PRO A 11 -9.76 -13.26 17.78
CA PRO A 11 -9.53 -14.63 17.39
C PRO A 11 -8.45 -14.72 16.31
N ARG A 12 -7.19 -14.85 16.72
CA ARG A 12 -6.03 -15.12 15.84
C ARG A 12 -6.29 -16.34 14.94
N ARG A 13 -7.19 -17.23 15.35
CA ARG A 13 -7.75 -18.31 14.54
C ARG A 13 -8.27 -17.87 13.17
N LEU A 14 -8.72 -16.61 13.01
CA LEU A 14 -9.22 -16.11 11.72
C LEU A 14 -8.07 -15.89 10.71
N ALA A 15 -6.88 -15.52 11.17
CA ALA A 15 -5.70 -15.42 10.30
C ALA A 15 -5.23 -16.81 9.82
N LEU A 16 -5.32 -17.83 10.67
CA LEU A 16 -4.99 -19.22 10.34
C LEU A 16 -6.00 -19.88 9.38
N GLN A 17 -7.23 -19.38 9.29
CA GLN A 17 -8.24 -19.87 8.34
C GLN A 17 -7.91 -19.54 6.88
N ALA A 18 -7.02 -18.58 6.63
CA ALA A 18 -6.43 -18.36 5.33
C ALA A 18 -5.46 -19.48 4.99
N GLY A 19 -5.76 -20.69 4.87
CA GLY A 19 -4.87 -21.84 4.65
C GLY A 19 -3.64 -21.56 3.79
N PRO A 20 -2.71 -22.49 3.66
CA PRO A 20 -1.51 -22.25 2.86
C PRO A 20 -1.92 -21.86 1.44
N LEU A 21 -1.31 -20.81 0.88
CA LEU A 21 -1.37 -20.58 -0.55
C LEU A 21 -0.62 -21.72 -1.24
N GLY A 22 -1.33 -22.79 -1.57
CA GLY A 22 -0.75 -23.99 -2.15
C GLY A 22 -0.48 -25.10 -1.14
N ALA A 23 0.22 -26.18 -1.56
CA ALA A 23 0.60 -27.29 -0.71
C ALA A 23 1.62 -26.88 0.35
N PRO A 24 1.63 -27.52 1.55
CA PRO A 24 2.70 -27.31 2.53
C PRO A 24 4.08 -27.46 1.88
N GLY A 25 4.95 -26.46 2.10
CA GLY A 25 6.28 -26.42 1.49
C GLY A 25 6.32 -25.74 0.10
N ALA A 26 5.20 -25.34 -0.48
CA ALA A 26 5.19 -24.51 -1.68
C ALA A 26 5.63 -23.08 -1.34
N VAL A 27 6.53 -22.53 -2.17
CA VAL A 27 6.91 -21.11 -2.06
C VAL A 27 5.89 -20.29 -2.85
N PRO A 28 5.22 -19.30 -2.24
CA PRO A 28 4.29 -18.43 -2.96
C PRO A 28 4.96 -17.73 -4.15
N GLU A 29 4.27 -17.63 -5.27
CA GLU A 29 4.64 -16.79 -6.41
C GLU A 29 3.62 -15.64 -6.52
N PRO A 30 4.00 -14.43 -6.91
CA PRO A 30 5.35 -13.97 -7.26
C PRO A 30 6.24 -13.77 -6.03
N TYR A 31 7.47 -14.19 -6.18
CA TYR A 31 8.50 -14.03 -5.19
C TYR A 31 9.72 -13.40 -5.89
N PRO A 32 10.39 -12.40 -5.37
CA PRO A 32 10.37 -11.95 -3.96
C PRO A 32 9.57 -10.68 -3.68
N PHE A 33 9.68 -9.56 -4.43
CA PHE A 33 9.02 -8.28 -4.13
C PHE A 33 8.24 -7.77 -5.33
N GLU A 34 7.17 -7.03 -5.08
CA GLU A 34 6.33 -6.47 -6.12
C GLU A 34 6.95 -5.23 -6.77
N THR A 35 7.60 -4.39 -5.97
CA THR A 35 8.07 -3.06 -6.39
C THR A 35 9.44 -3.09 -7.06
N VAL A 36 10.22 -4.15 -6.87
CA VAL A 36 11.58 -4.27 -7.43
C VAL A 36 11.91 -5.70 -7.85
N ALA A 37 12.47 -5.85 -9.04
CA ALA A 37 13.00 -7.13 -9.52
C ALA A 37 14.46 -7.33 -9.06
N PRO A 38 14.89 -8.55 -8.79
CA PRO A 38 16.29 -8.84 -8.48
C PRO A 38 17.18 -8.61 -9.70
N MET A 39 18.34 -7.99 -9.48
CA MET A 39 19.40 -7.87 -10.49
C MET A 39 20.09 -9.20 -10.77
N ARG A 40 20.31 -9.98 -9.71
CA ARG A 40 20.86 -11.34 -9.74
C ARG A 40 20.14 -12.19 -8.73
N GLN A 41 19.86 -13.43 -9.05
CA GLN A 41 19.37 -14.44 -8.12
C GLN A 41 19.85 -15.82 -8.52
N GLY A 42 19.92 -16.73 -7.56
CA GLY A 42 20.37 -18.10 -7.82
C GLY A 42 20.52 -18.92 -6.55
N PHE A 43 21.28 -19.97 -6.66
CA PHE A 43 21.58 -20.86 -5.56
C PHE A 43 23.09 -21.03 -5.38
N VAL A 44 23.51 -21.10 -4.12
CA VAL A 44 24.84 -21.54 -3.73
C VAL A 44 24.71 -22.96 -3.15
N GLU A 45 25.46 -23.91 -3.71
CA GLU A 45 25.44 -25.27 -3.22
C GLU A 45 26.65 -25.57 -2.32
N ARG A 46 26.36 -26.09 -1.12
CA ARG A 46 27.38 -26.55 -0.18
C ARG A 46 26.98 -27.90 0.42
N ARG A 47 27.85 -28.89 0.23
CA ARG A 47 27.64 -30.28 0.73
C ARG A 47 26.29 -30.86 0.30
N GLY A 48 25.86 -30.60 -0.94
CA GLY A 48 24.61 -31.09 -1.49
C GLY A 48 23.35 -30.32 -1.04
N VAL A 49 23.48 -29.20 -0.31
CA VAL A 49 22.38 -28.33 0.10
C VAL A 49 22.49 -26.99 -0.63
N ARG A 50 21.41 -26.57 -1.29
CA ARG A 50 21.34 -25.32 -2.03
C ARG A 50 20.68 -24.25 -1.17
N SER A 51 21.34 -23.12 -1.01
CA SER A 51 20.82 -21.91 -0.37
C SER A 51 20.50 -20.86 -1.43
N TRP A 52 19.26 -20.38 -1.46
CA TRP A 52 18.82 -19.36 -2.41
C TRP A 52 19.30 -17.97 -1.98
N TYR A 53 19.65 -17.14 -2.95
CA TYR A 53 20.01 -15.73 -2.73
C TYR A 53 19.47 -14.83 -3.83
N ALA A 54 19.34 -13.52 -3.52
CA ALA A 54 19.11 -12.46 -4.50
C ALA A 54 19.90 -11.18 -4.15
N GLN A 55 20.25 -10.45 -5.21
CA GLN A 55 20.80 -9.10 -5.15
C GLN A 55 19.80 -8.13 -5.74
N TYR A 56 19.52 -7.03 -5.03
CA TYR A 56 18.72 -5.90 -5.48
C TYR A 56 19.56 -4.64 -5.52
N GLY A 57 19.31 -3.78 -6.53
CA GLY A 57 20.11 -2.59 -6.76
C GLY A 57 21.49 -2.90 -7.38
N ASP A 58 22.00 -1.96 -8.16
CA ASP A 58 23.24 -2.08 -8.92
C ASP A 58 24.27 -1.00 -8.52
N THR A 59 23.87 -0.03 -7.73
CA THR A 59 24.69 1.13 -7.30
C THR A 59 24.81 1.22 -5.78
N GLY A 60 25.75 2.04 -5.32
CA GLY A 60 25.97 2.26 -3.90
C GLY A 60 26.82 1.18 -3.20
N PRO A 61 27.02 1.31 -1.88
CA PRO A 61 27.74 0.32 -1.08
C PRO A 61 26.94 -0.98 -0.93
N TRP A 62 27.65 -2.07 -0.57
CA TRP A 62 27.01 -3.33 -0.25
C TRP A 62 26.30 -3.29 1.11
N LEU A 63 25.11 -3.85 1.14
CA LEU A 63 24.30 -4.09 2.34
C LEU A 63 23.82 -5.54 2.29
N ALA A 64 24.18 -6.37 3.26
CA ALA A 64 23.79 -7.77 3.28
C ALA A 64 22.98 -8.09 4.55
N PHE A 65 21.79 -8.63 4.35
CA PHE A 65 21.00 -9.21 5.44
C PHE A 65 21.44 -10.65 5.66
N ALA A 66 21.87 -10.96 6.90
CA ALA A 66 21.99 -12.35 7.32
C ALA A 66 20.63 -13.06 7.13
N PRO A 67 20.62 -14.36 6.80
CA PRO A 67 19.37 -15.04 6.45
C PRO A 67 18.30 -14.86 7.53
N VAL A 68 17.04 -14.74 7.14
CA VAL A 68 15.92 -14.72 8.11
C VAL A 68 15.80 -16.11 8.75
N TYR A 69 15.43 -16.18 10.03
CA TYR A 69 15.24 -17.44 10.75
C TYR A 69 14.19 -18.34 10.05
N GLN A 70 14.32 -19.68 10.20
CA GLN A 70 13.58 -20.68 9.42
C GLN A 70 12.05 -20.53 9.32
N MET A 71 11.40 -19.85 10.23
CA MET A 71 9.96 -19.57 10.13
C MET A 71 9.59 -18.42 9.21
N GLY A 72 10.58 -17.62 8.81
CA GLY A 72 10.42 -16.56 7.82
C GLY A 72 11.22 -16.86 6.56
N ASN A 73 11.14 -15.96 5.62
CA ASN A 73 11.97 -15.88 4.43
C ASN A 73 12.20 -14.41 4.07
N VAL A 74 12.88 -14.14 2.98
CA VAL A 74 13.23 -12.74 2.62
C VAL A 74 12.00 -11.85 2.39
N HIS A 75 10.82 -12.39 2.15
CA HIS A 75 9.60 -11.59 1.99
C HIS A 75 9.24 -10.80 3.28
N LEU A 76 9.74 -11.22 4.43
CA LEU A 76 9.64 -10.45 5.68
C LEU A 76 10.27 -9.04 5.56
N LEU A 77 11.16 -8.85 4.61
CA LEU A 77 11.88 -7.59 4.36
C LEU A 77 11.24 -6.74 3.24
N LYS A 78 10.01 -7.05 2.82
CA LYS A 78 9.31 -6.35 1.72
C LYS A 78 9.13 -4.83 1.95
N GLY A 79 8.92 -4.39 3.18
CA GLY A 79 8.84 -2.97 3.51
C GLY A 79 10.21 -2.25 3.59
N VAL A 80 11.31 -2.99 3.43
CA VAL A 80 12.67 -2.48 3.68
C VAL A 80 13.54 -2.57 2.43
N VAL A 81 13.70 -3.76 1.85
CA VAL A 81 14.64 -4.04 0.76
C VAL A 81 14.33 -3.25 -0.51
N PRO A 82 13.09 -3.13 -0.98
CA PRO A 82 12.78 -2.39 -2.20
C PRO A 82 13.31 -0.96 -2.18
N TYR A 83 13.04 -0.22 -1.12
CA TYR A 83 13.53 1.15 -1.01
C TYR A 83 15.06 1.22 -0.83
N LEU A 84 15.66 0.36 -0.01
CA LEU A 84 17.10 0.33 0.21
C LEU A 84 17.86 0.00 -1.08
N SER A 85 17.30 -0.77 -1.99
CA SER A 85 17.91 -1.12 -3.27
C SER A 85 18.17 0.08 -4.20
N GLN A 86 17.54 1.23 -3.91
CA GLN A 86 17.81 2.48 -4.62
C GLN A 86 19.12 3.15 -4.18
N HIS A 87 19.66 2.78 -3.02
CA HIS A 87 20.82 3.40 -2.40
C HIS A 87 21.98 2.44 -2.14
N PHE A 88 21.68 1.12 -2.17
CA PHE A 88 22.61 0.04 -1.84
C PHE A 88 22.51 -1.09 -2.86
N ARG A 89 23.58 -1.85 -2.98
CA ARG A 89 23.54 -3.22 -3.54
C ARG A 89 23.14 -4.15 -2.40
N VAL A 90 21.85 -4.51 -2.35
CA VAL A 90 21.27 -5.26 -1.23
C VAL A 90 21.35 -6.76 -1.51
N VAL A 91 21.92 -7.53 -0.59
CA VAL A 91 21.95 -8.99 -0.63
C VAL A 91 21.00 -9.56 0.39
N VAL A 92 20.14 -10.48 -0.05
CA VAL A 92 19.25 -11.27 0.81
C VAL A 92 19.38 -12.74 0.49
N THR A 93 19.15 -13.61 1.48
CA THR A 93 19.22 -15.06 1.30
C THR A 93 18.24 -15.76 2.24
N ASP A 94 17.65 -16.85 1.78
CA ASP A 94 16.85 -17.73 2.62
C ASP A 94 17.75 -18.74 3.33
N LEU A 95 17.49 -18.94 4.62
CA LEU A 95 18.21 -19.95 5.40
C LEU A 95 17.85 -21.35 4.91
N ARG A 96 18.82 -22.29 4.96
CA ARG A 96 18.47 -23.71 4.73
C ARG A 96 17.32 -24.13 5.64
N GLY A 97 16.33 -24.82 5.09
CA GLY A 97 15.10 -25.17 5.78
C GLY A 97 13.95 -24.18 5.60
N SER A 98 14.15 -23.06 4.91
CA SER A 98 13.06 -22.10 4.67
C SER A 98 13.06 -21.51 3.27
N GLY A 99 12.01 -20.79 2.93
CA GLY A 99 11.84 -20.07 1.68
C GLY A 99 12.12 -20.94 0.45
N ARG A 100 13.01 -20.48 -0.43
CA ARG A 100 13.45 -21.20 -1.64
C ARG A 100 14.65 -22.12 -1.43
N SER A 101 15.31 -22.05 -0.25
CA SER A 101 16.44 -22.91 0.08
C SER A 101 16.02 -24.35 0.32
N ASP A 102 16.93 -25.29 0.07
CA ASP A 102 16.68 -26.72 0.29
C ASP A 102 16.38 -27.03 1.77
N ARG A 103 15.61 -28.09 1.98
CA ARG A 103 15.20 -28.61 3.29
C ARG A 103 15.78 -30.00 3.50
N PRO A 104 17.07 -30.10 3.90
CA PRO A 104 17.69 -31.39 4.13
C PRO A 104 16.94 -32.19 5.22
N ALA A 105 16.87 -33.50 5.05
CA ALA A 105 16.14 -34.39 5.94
C ALA A 105 16.94 -34.80 7.20
N SER A 106 18.25 -34.56 7.18
CA SER A 106 19.14 -34.99 8.29
C SER A 106 19.33 -33.86 9.31
N PRO A 107 19.11 -34.09 10.61
CA PRO A 107 19.40 -33.10 11.65
C PRO A 107 20.83 -32.56 11.61
N GLY A 108 21.81 -33.42 11.23
CA GLY A 108 23.22 -33.03 11.11
C GLY A 108 23.51 -31.95 10.06
N ASP A 109 22.61 -31.75 9.13
CA ASP A 109 22.70 -30.66 8.14
C ASP A 109 22.32 -29.31 8.70
N TYR A 110 21.69 -29.25 9.87
CA TYR A 110 21.25 -28.04 10.55
C TYR A 110 22.18 -27.74 11.73
N SER A 111 23.26 -27.00 11.47
CA SER A 111 24.17 -26.55 12.50
C SER A 111 24.48 -25.07 12.35
N PHE A 112 24.85 -24.40 13.42
CA PHE A 112 25.27 -23.01 13.38
C PHE A 112 26.41 -22.76 12.38
N ASP A 113 27.38 -23.68 12.33
CA ASP A 113 28.49 -23.64 11.34
C ASP A 113 27.98 -23.75 9.90
N ALA A 114 26.95 -24.55 9.65
CA ALA A 114 26.36 -24.67 8.33
C ALA A 114 25.66 -23.37 7.92
N TYR A 115 24.88 -22.76 8.81
CA TYR A 115 24.21 -21.47 8.57
C TYR A 115 25.20 -20.35 8.28
N PHE A 116 26.24 -20.23 9.10
CA PHE A 116 27.30 -19.27 8.91
C PHE A 116 28.00 -19.44 7.56
N ALA A 117 28.39 -20.67 7.26
CA ALA A 117 29.15 -20.97 6.06
C ALA A 117 28.31 -20.81 4.76
N ASP A 118 27.00 -21.04 4.81
CA ASP A 118 26.13 -20.76 3.66
C ASP A 118 26.06 -19.26 3.39
N PHE A 119 25.91 -18.44 4.43
CA PHE A 119 25.89 -16.99 4.27
C PHE A 119 27.21 -16.45 3.69
N VAL A 120 28.36 -16.92 4.20
CA VAL A 120 29.66 -16.56 3.66
C VAL A 120 29.77 -16.94 2.18
N ALA A 121 29.32 -18.16 1.80
CA ALA A 121 29.36 -18.61 0.42
C ALA A 121 28.48 -17.76 -0.52
N VAL A 122 27.34 -17.24 -0.04
CA VAL A 122 26.53 -16.28 -0.81
C VAL A 122 27.32 -14.99 -1.05
N LEU A 123 27.96 -14.43 -0.02
CA LEU A 123 28.80 -13.23 -0.16
C LEU A 123 29.96 -13.44 -1.12
N ASP A 124 30.59 -14.63 -1.09
CA ASP A 124 31.68 -15.00 -2.01
C ASP A 124 31.18 -15.10 -3.45
N THR A 125 30.03 -15.76 -3.67
CA THR A 125 29.43 -15.92 -5.00
C THR A 125 29.04 -14.59 -5.64
N LEU A 126 28.65 -13.61 -4.82
CA LEU A 126 28.31 -12.26 -5.27
C LEU A 126 29.51 -11.31 -5.29
N GLU A 127 30.72 -11.82 -4.97
CA GLU A 127 31.96 -11.02 -4.91
C GLU A 127 31.85 -9.81 -3.98
N VAL A 128 31.22 -10.02 -2.81
CA VAL A 128 31.03 -8.97 -1.81
C VAL A 128 32.29 -8.85 -0.95
N ASP A 129 33.17 -7.93 -1.30
CA ASP A 129 34.41 -7.70 -0.55
C ASP A 129 34.16 -7.10 0.82
N ARG A 130 33.27 -6.11 0.90
CA ARG A 130 32.94 -5.41 2.15
C ARG A 130 31.51 -4.86 2.15
N ALA A 131 30.74 -5.19 3.18
CA ALA A 131 29.34 -4.79 3.31
C ALA A 131 28.98 -4.25 4.71
N ALA A 132 27.91 -3.46 4.79
CA ALA A 132 27.15 -3.35 6.03
C ALA A 132 26.35 -4.66 6.22
N ILE A 133 26.43 -5.25 7.41
CA ILE A 133 25.77 -6.52 7.71
C ILE A 133 24.62 -6.29 8.68
N VAL A 134 23.45 -6.84 8.37
CA VAL A 134 22.26 -6.77 9.20
C VAL A 134 21.91 -8.16 9.71
N GLY A 135 21.87 -8.33 11.04
CA GLY A 135 21.39 -9.55 11.70
C GLY A 135 20.07 -9.30 12.42
N ILE A 136 19.08 -10.16 12.21
CA ILE A 136 17.75 -10.04 12.81
C ILE A 136 17.49 -11.27 13.70
N SER A 137 17.06 -11.05 14.94
CA SER A 137 16.75 -12.13 15.87
C SER A 137 17.93 -13.13 16.05
N ALA A 138 17.71 -14.41 15.85
CA ALA A 138 18.74 -15.46 16.00
C ALA A 138 19.92 -15.27 15.04
N THR A 139 19.70 -14.73 13.83
CA THR A 139 20.79 -14.56 12.86
C THR A 139 21.74 -13.41 13.18
N THR A 140 21.46 -12.65 14.25
CA THR A 140 22.43 -11.77 14.91
C THR A 140 23.72 -12.51 15.24
N MET A 141 23.64 -13.78 15.67
CA MET A 141 24.85 -14.58 15.98
C MET A 141 25.71 -14.85 14.75
N VAL A 142 25.09 -15.05 13.55
CA VAL A 142 25.80 -15.17 12.27
C VAL A 142 26.51 -13.85 11.93
N ALA A 143 25.82 -12.72 12.12
CA ALA A 143 26.40 -11.40 11.85
C ALA A 143 27.55 -11.04 12.81
N LEU A 144 27.41 -11.34 14.09
CA LEU A 144 28.46 -11.16 15.11
C LEU A 144 29.70 -12.01 14.78
N ARG A 145 29.52 -13.27 14.40
CA ARG A 145 30.62 -14.17 14.01
C ARG A 145 31.36 -13.62 12.80
N LEU A 146 30.65 -13.19 11.77
CA LEU A 146 31.28 -12.62 10.57
C LEU A 146 32.08 -11.36 10.90
N ALA A 147 31.52 -10.47 11.73
CA ALA A 147 32.19 -9.22 12.13
C ALA A 147 33.44 -9.45 12.98
N ALA A 148 33.48 -10.53 13.80
CA ALA A 148 34.62 -10.90 14.60
C ALA A 148 35.71 -11.65 13.82
N GLU A 149 35.32 -12.68 13.04
CA GLU A 149 36.26 -13.54 12.33
C GLU A 149 36.78 -12.93 11.02
N GLN A 150 35.98 -12.07 10.36
CA GLN A 150 36.32 -11.44 9.08
C GLN A 150 36.07 -9.91 9.10
N PRO A 151 36.72 -9.16 10.03
CA PRO A 151 36.42 -7.73 10.25
C PRO A 151 36.67 -6.86 9.02
N GLN A 152 37.57 -7.27 8.12
CA GLN A 152 37.83 -6.55 6.86
C GLN A 152 36.62 -6.56 5.91
N ARG A 153 35.72 -7.54 6.02
CA ARG A 153 34.52 -7.67 5.19
C ARG A 153 33.32 -6.91 5.73
N VAL A 154 33.36 -6.43 6.97
CA VAL A 154 32.23 -5.74 7.61
C VAL A 154 32.53 -4.27 7.75
N SER A 155 31.75 -3.41 7.09
CA SER A 155 31.87 -1.96 7.20
C SER A 155 31.10 -1.41 8.40
N HIS A 156 29.89 -1.92 8.61
CA HIS A 156 28.99 -1.59 9.72
C HIS A 156 28.24 -2.86 10.13
N LEU A 157 27.85 -2.95 11.39
CA LEU A 157 27.01 -4.03 11.90
C LEU A 157 25.70 -3.45 12.43
N VAL A 158 24.57 -3.96 11.97
CA VAL A 158 23.24 -3.61 12.47
C VAL A 158 22.58 -4.86 13.04
N ILE A 159 22.10 -4.78 14.26
CA ILE A 159 21.46 -5.88 14.99
C ILE A 159 20.05 -5.46 15.36
N ALA A 160 19.05 -6.24 14.97
CA ALA A 160 17.64 -5.96 15.25
C ALA A 160 16.98 -7.10 16.05
N GLY A 161 16.46 -6.80 17.24
CA GLY A 161 15.76 -7.78 18.08
C GLY A 161 16.62 -9.02 18.41
N GLY A 162 17.94 -8.84 18.54
CA GLY A 162 18.90 -9.94 18.58
C GLY A 162 19.37 -10.34 19.98
N PHE A 163 20.12 -11.45 20.00
CA PHE A 163 20.80 -11.95 21.18
C PHE A 163 22.16 -12.55 20.78
N ALA A 164 23.10 -12.60 21.75
CA ALA A 164 24.46 -13.09 21.51
C ALA A 164 24.68 -14.56 21.93
N GLU A 165 23.73 -15.15 22.67
CA GLU A 165 23.87 -16.53 23.14
C GLU A 165 22.53 -17.26 23.19
N ARG A 166 22.56 -18.55 22.93
CA ARG A 166 21.44 -19.47 23.11
C ARG A 166 21.88 -20.68 23.95
N LEU A 167 22.22 -20.36 25.18
CA LEU A 167 22.64 -21.37 26.13
C LEU A 167 21.43 -21.78 26.99
N LEU A 168 21.02 -23.04 26.88
CA LEU A 168 20.01 -23.64 27.73
C LEU A 168 20.76 -24.36 28.87
N GLN A 169 21.01 -23.67 29.95
CA GLN A 169 21.77 -24.21 31.11
C GLN A 169 20.83 -24.67 32.23
N ASP A 170 19.65 -24.09 32.32
CA ASP A 170 18.62 -24.49 33.27
C ASP A 170 17.86 -25.73 32.75
N PRO A 171 17.72 -26.81 33.54
CA PRO A 171 16.89 -27.95 33.20
C PRO A 171 15.46 -27.59 32.80
N ALA A 172 14.87 -26.54 33.39
CA ALA A 172 13.54 -26.08 33.08
C ALA A 172 13.48 -25.40 31.66
N GLU A 173 14.50 -24.64 31.29
CA GLU A 173 14.65 -24.07 29.96
C GLU A 173 14.80 -25.17 28.88
N MET A 174 15.64 -26.16 29.15
CA MET A 174 15.83 -27.32 28.28
C MET A 174 14.53 -28.10 28.08
N GLU A 175 13.79 -28.35 29.16
CA GLU A 175 12.50 -29.02 29.09
C GLU A 175 11.46 -28.17 28.35
N GLY A 176 11.46 -26.85 28.54
CA GLY A 176 10.66 -25.92 27.75
C GLY A 176 10.97 -25.98 26.25
N ALA A 177 12.24 -26.00 25.88
CA ALA A 177 12.66 -26.12 24.48
C ALA A 177 12.25 -27.47 23.86
N ARG A 178 12.41 -28.59 24.59
CA ARG A 178 11.93 -29.92 24.13
C ARG A 178 10.41 -29.93 23.93
N ARG A 179 9.63 -29.38 24.88
CA ARG A 179 8.17 -29.27 24.70
C ARG A 179 7.81 -28.43 23.49
N ALA A 180 8.48 -27.30 23.25
CA ALA A 180 8.26 -26.47 22.07
C ALA A 180 8.56 -27.22 20.79
N MET A 181 9.69 -27.96 20.72
CA MET A 181 10.02 -28.78 19.55
C MET A 181 8.98 -29.88 19.32
N GLY A 182 8.56 -30.57 20.37
CA GLY A 182 7.48 -31.57 20.26
C GLY A 182 6.15 -30.97 19.80
N GLN A 183 5.83 -29.77 20.20
CA GLN A 183 4.62 -29.07 19.73
C GLN A 183 4.74 -28.62 18.25
N MET A 184 5.91 -28.18 17.80
CA MET A 184 6.19 -27.86 16.39
C MET A 184 5.88 -29.07 15.48
N GLU A 185 6.26 -30.27 15.91
CA GLU A 185 6.03 -31.49 15.14
C GLU A 185 4.60 -32.01 15.24
N ALA A 186 3.94 -31.86 16.40
CA ALA A 186 2.63 -32.40 16.65
C ALA A 186 1.47 -31.53 16.11
N ASP A 187 1.58 -30.21 16.23
CA ASP A 187 0.55 -29.25 15.82
C ASP A 187 1.20 -27.95 15.31
N TRP A 188 1.61 -27.99 14.05
CA TRP A 188 2.27 -26.86 13.39
C TRP A 188 1.41 -25.58 13.35
N PRO A 189 0.10 -25.63 12.98
CA PRO A 189 -0.74 -24.44 13.00
C PRO A 189 -0.86 -23.79 14.38
N ALA A 190 -1.09 -24.58 15.44
CA ALA A 190 -1.19 -24.06 16.79
C ALA A 190 0.14 -23.46 17.28
N TYR A 191 1.27 -24.06 16.90
CA TYR A 191 2.58 -23.50 17.21
C TYR A 191 2.79 -22.15 16.51
N LEU A 192 2.44 -22.01 15.24
CA LEU A 192 2.54 -20.76 14.49
C LEU A 192 1.70 -19.65 15.14
N ASP A 193 0.46 -19.96 15.52
CA ASP A 193 -0.43 -19.00 16.18
C ASP A 193 0.19 -18.50 17.50
N ALA A 194 0.65 -19.42 18.35
CA ALA A 194 1.28 -19.07 19.62
C ALA A 194 2.56 -18.26 19.41
N PHE A 195 3.41 -18.66 18.48
CA PHE A 195 4.70 -18.02 18.22
C PHE A 195 4.53 -16.60 17.66
N PHE A 196 3.82 -16.44 16.55
CA PHE A 196 3.65 -15.13 15.95
C PHE A 196 2.77 -14.20 16.79
N GLY A 197 1.91 -14.75 17.63
CA GLY A 197 1.20 -13.98 18.62
C GLY A 197 2.08 -13.33 19.70
N ILE A 198 3.27 -13.90 19.96
CA ILE A 198 4.27 -13.29 20.84
C ILE A 198 5.17 -12.31 20.05
N VAL A 199 5.48 -12.66 18.80
CA VAL A 199 6.34 -11.87 17.91
C VAL A 199 5.71 -10.52 17.54
N PHE A 200 4.41 -10.51 17.22
CA PHE A 200 3.63 -9.32 16.87
C PHE A 200 2.66 -9.00 18.01
N SER A 201 3.22 -8.42 19.08
CA SER A 201 2.48 -8.06 20.30
C SER A 201 1.84 -6.67 20.23
N GLU A 202 2.25 -5.84 19.27
CA GLU A 202 1.73 -4.49 19.10
C GLU A 202 0.27 -4.52 18.60
N PRO A 203 -0.54 -3.52 18.98
CA PRO A 203 -1.90 -3.38 18.44
C PRO A 203 -1.90 -3.34 16.91
N HIS A 204 -3.00 -3.78 16.30
CA HIS A 204 -3.23 -3.70 14.84
C HIS A 204 -2.16 -4.36 13.97
N SER A 205 -1.41 -5.33 14.52
CA SER A 205 -0.36 -6.06 13.79
C SER A 205 -0.87 -7.26 12.99
N THR A 206 -2.14 -7.25 12.59
CA THR A 206 -2.77 -8.39 11.90
C THR A 206 -2.14 -8.68 10.54
N LYS A 207 -1.67 -7.65 9.81
CA LYS A 207 -1.04 -7.83 8.49
C LYS A 207 0.32 -8.52 8.59
N PRO A 208 1.32 -8.01 9.35
CA PRO A 208 2.60 -8.71 9.48
C PRO A 208 2.48 -10.08 10.14
N TYR A 209 1.48 -10.27 11.03
CA TYR A 209 1.15 -11.57 11.59
C TYR A 209 0.71 -12.57 10.50
N GLU A 210 -0.30 -12.21 9.67
CA GLU A 210 -0.79 -13.07 8.58
C GLU A 210 0.32 -13.40 7.58
N ASP A 211 1.11 -12.41 7.18
CA ASP A 211 2.22 -12.60 6.25
C ASP A 211 3.26 -13.58 6.80
N SER A 212 3.57 -13.48 8.09
CA SER A 212 4.56 -14.36 8.73
C SER A 212 4.05 -15.78 8.88
N VAL A 213 2.78 -15.96 9.26
CA VAL A 213 2.13 -17.28 9.26
C VAL A 213 2.18 -17.89 7.85
N GLN A 214 1.86 -17.12 6.84
CA GLN A 214 1.87 -17.57 5.45
C GLN A 214 3.28 -17.98 4.98
N GLN A 215 4.30 -17.20 5.32
CA GLN A 215 5.69 -17.53 5.00
C GLN A 215 6.15 -18.82 5.69
N ALA A 216 5.71 -19.05 6.93
CA ALA A 216 6.06 -20.24 7.68
C ALA A 216 5.50 -21.55 7.07
N TRP A 217 4.46 -21.48 6.24
CA TRP A 217 4.00 -22.64 5.47
C TRP A 217 5.00 -23.12 4.41
N ALA A 218 6.02 -22.31 4.06
CA ALA A 218 7.12 -22.75 3.22
C ALA A 218 8.11 -23.69 3.94
N THR A 219 7.92 -23.97 5.22
CA THR A 219 8.67 -24.96 6.01
C THR A 219 7.72 -25.89 6.76
N SER A 220 8.22 -26.71 7.66
CA SER A 220 7.40 -27.60 8.50
C SER A 220 7.90 -27.62 9.95
N GLY A 221 7.03 -28.06 10.87
CA GLY A 221 7.40 -28.21 12.28
C GLY A 221 8.62 -29.12 12.48
N GLN A 222 8.72 -30.21 11.72
CA GLN A 222 9.85 -31.13 11.76
C GLN A 222 11.17 -30.43 11.33
N VAL A 223 11.14 -29.69 10.22
CA VAL A 223 12.32 -28.96 9.72
C VAL A 223 12.72 -27.89 10.73
N LEU A 224 11.73 -27.17 11.29
CA LEU A 224 12.00 -26.16 12.29
C LEU A 224 12.58 -26.75 13.60
N ALA A 225 12.10 -27.92 14.05
CA ALA A 225 12.64 -28.59 15.24
C ALA A 225 14.11 -28.94 15.05
N MET A 226 14.45 -29.58 13.91
CA MET A 226 15.85 -29.88 13.54
C MET A 226 16.70 -28.61 13.47
N GLY A 227 16.18 -27.55 12.82
CA GLY A 227 16.89 -26.28 12.69
C GLY A 227 17.09 -25.57 14.02
N THR A 228 16.10 -25.65 14.90
CA THR A 228 16.16 -25.05 16.25
C THR A 228 17.26 -25.68 17.11
N ASP A 229 17.39 -27.01 17.05
CA ASP A 229 18.44 -27.74 17.77
C ASP A 229 19.84 -27.27 17.34
N GLY A 230 20.06 -26.98 16.08
CA GLY A 230 21.32 -26.46 15.53
C GLY A 230 21.79 -25.11 16.09
N TRP A 231 20.93 -24.36 16.77
CA TRP A 231 21.27 -23.09 17.43
C TRP A 231 21.58 -23.25 18.92
N ILE A 232 21.18 -24.37 19.55
CA ILE A 232 21.37 -24.62 20.99
C ILE A 232 22.86 -24.79 21.29
N GLY A 233 23.32 -24.16 22.36
CA GLY A 233 24.72 -24.17 22.79
C GLY A 233 25.58 -23.11 22.09
N THR A 234 25.03 -22.29 21.18
CA THR A 234 25.78 -21.21 20.53
C THR A 234 26.00 -20.04 21.48
N ASP A 235 27.26 -19.60 21.62
CA ASP A 235 27.68 -18.44 22.41
C ASP A 235 28.59 -17.52 21.60
N MET A 236 28.14 -16.34 21.28
CA MET A 236 28.86 -15.31 20.52
C MET A 236 29.26 -14.10 21.38
N ARG A 237 29.22 -14.21 22.71
CA ARG A 237 29.57 -13.09 23.59
C ARG A 237 31.05 -12.70 23.47
N GLU A 238 31.94 -13.67 23.29
CA GLU A 238 33.36 -13.37 23.09
C GLU A 238 33.58 -12.74 21.66
N GLN A 239 32.92 -13.22 20.62
CA GLN A 239 32.95 -12.62 19.30
C GLN A 239 32.40 -11.19 19.33
N ALA A 240 31.33 -10.93 20.10
CA ALA A 240 30.76 -9.58 20.26
C ALA A 240 31.82 -8.60 20.81
N ARG A 241 32.66 -9.01 21.76
CA ARG A 241 33.77 -8.18 22.31
C ARG A 241 34.86 -7.91 21.27
N GLN A 242 35.01 -8.75 20.25
CA GLN A 242 36.01 -8.64 19.21
C GLN A 242 35.56 -7.81 18.00
N VAL A 243 34.27 -7.42 17.93
CA VAL A 243 33.74 -6.57 16.87
C VAL A 243 34.45 -5.22 16.89
N ARG A 244 34.91 -4.75 15.68
CA ARG A 244 35.67 -3.50 15.53
C ARG A 244 34.97 -2.46 14.65
N CYS A 245 33.98 -2.88 13.87
CA CYS A 245 33.23 -1.97 13.03
C CYS A 245 32.18 -1.18 13.86
N PRO A 246 31.77 0.02 13.38
CA PRO A 246 30.60 0.71 13.94
C PRO A 246 29.41 -0.23 14.04
N THR A 247 28.74 -0.25 15.20
CA THR A 247 27.62 -1.14 15.46
C THR A 247 26.39 -0.37 15.96
N LEU A 248 25.22 -0.68 15.40
CA LEU A 248 23.91 -0.20 15.83
C LEU A 248 23.05 -1.38 16.29
N VAL A 249 22.52 -1.30 17.50
CA VAL A 249 21.55 -2.26 18.04
C VAL A 249 20.17 -1.60 18.04
N ILE A 250 19.21 -2.18 17.33
CA ILE A 250 17.80 -1.75 17.27
C ILE A 250 16.98 -2.77 18.04
N HIS A 251 16.18 -2.35 19.03
CA HIS A 251 15.38 -3.28 19.82
C HIS A 251 14.10 -2.61 20.32
N GLY A 252 12.98 -3.32 20.22
CA GLY A 252 11.72 -2.90 20.82
C GLY A 252 11.73 -3.12 22.33
N ASP A 253 11.21 -2.18 23.12
CA ASP A 253 11.19 -2.31 24.58
C ASP A 253 10.03 -3.18 25.11
N ASP A 254 9.03 -3.51 24.26
CA ASP A 254 7.98 -4.53 24.50
C ASP A 254 8.22 -5.83 23.72
N ASP A 255 9.46 -6.13 23.35
CA ASP A 255 9.81 -7.40 22.70
C ASP A 255 9.56 -8.58 23.66
N ARG A 256 8.46 -9.30 23.42
CA ARG A 256 8.04 -10.45 24.23
C ARG A 256 8.69 -11.76 23.78
N ARG A 257 9.39 -11.76 22.65
CA ARG A 257 10.10 -12.94 22.12
C ARG A 257 11.55 -12.99 22.55
N VAL A 258 12.26 -11.88 22.43
CA VAL A 258 13.65 -11.70 22.90
C VAL A 258 13.66 -10.49 23.82
N PRO A 259 13.79 -10.69 25.13
CA PRO A 259 13.73 -9.59 26.09
C PRO A 259 14.69 -8.45 25.75
N TYR A 260 14.23 -7.22 25.88
CA TYR A 260 14.99 -5.98 25.60
C TYR A 260 16.40 -5.99 26.24
N ALA A 261 16.55 -6.57 27.44
CA ALA A 261 17.83 -6.73 28.14
C ALA A 261 18.89 -7.49 27.31
N LYS A 262 18.48 -8.35 26.35
CA LYS A 262 19.41 -9.04 25.45
C LYS A 262 20.05 -8.09 24.45
N GLY A 263 19.28 -7.14 23.91
CA GLY A 263 19.80 -6.06 23.06
C GLY A 263 20.74 -5.14 23.82
N VAL A 264 20.37 -4.76 25.04
CA VAL A 264 21.24 -3.96 25.92
C VAL A 264 22.57 -4.71 26.19
N ALA A 265 22.51 -6.00 26.50
CA ALA A 265 23.71 -6.81 26.74
C ALA A 265 24.63 -6.85 25.51
N ILE A 266 24.09 -6.91 24.27
CA ILE A 266 24.92 -6.83 23.07
C ILE A 266 25.57 -5.44 22.95
N ALA A 267 24.82 -4.36 23.20
CA ALA A 267 25.36 -3.01 23.13
C ALA A 267 26.46 -2.75 24.15
N GLU A 268 26.41 -3.41 25.31
CA GLU A 268 27.46 -3.37 26.32
C GLU A 268 28.68 -4.23 25.95
N LEU A 269 28.48 -5.36 25.29
CA LEU A 269 29.55 -6.26 24.86
C LEU A 269 30.36 -5.70 23.69
N VAL A 270 29.70 -5.08 22.71
CA VAL A 270 30.34 -4.57 21.50
C VAL A 270 30.95 -3.18 21.75
N PRO A 271 32.27 -3.00 21.59
CA PRO A 271 32.91 -1.71 21.86
C PRO A 271 32.34 -0.59 20.98
N GLY A 272 31.83 0.48 21.61
CA GLY A 272 31.31 1.65 20.93
C GLY A 272 29.97 1.45 20.19
N ALA A 273 29.25 0.40 20.50
CA ALA A 273 27.92 0.19 19.94
C ALA A 273 26.94 1.29 20.37
N ARG A 274 26.04 1.65 19.45
CA ARG A 274 24.92 2.57 19.67
C ARG A 274 23.64 1.76 19.84
N MET A 275 22.77 2.18 20.77
CA MET A 275 21.46 1.58 20.98
C MET A 275 20.37 2.50 20.45
N LEU A 276 19.44 1.95 19.65
CA LEU A 276 18.18 2.58 19.25
C LEU A 276 17.04 1.75 19.84
N THR A 277 16.33 2.33 20.79
CA THR A 277 15.13 1.73 21.37
C THR A 277 13.89 2.15 20.59
N ILE A 278 13.08 1.18 20.19
CA ILE A 278 11.74 1.43 19.64
C ILE A 278 10.74 1.34 20.77
N GLY A 279 10.24 2.48 21.23
CA GLY A 279 9.29 2.53 22.35
C GLY A 279 7.95 1.88 21.99
N GLY A 280 7.50 0.90 22.79
CA GLY A 280 6.31 0.08 22.51
C GLY A 280 6.49 -0.94 21.38
N GLY A 281 7.69 -1.03 20.78
CA GLY A 281 7.97 -1.94 19.67
C GLY A 281 8.18 -3.38 20.13
N GLY A 282 7.73 -4.33 19.31
CA GLY A 282 7.89 -5.77 19.51
C GLY A 282 9.15 -6.33 18.86
N HIS A 283 9.08 -7.60 18.45
CA HIS A 283 10.27 -8.37 18.08
C HIS A 283 10.80 -8.08 16.68
N LEU A 284 9.93 -8.00 15.67
CA LEU A 284 10.34 -7.86 14.26
C LEU A 284 10.18 -6.42 13.77
N THR A 285 11.05 -5.53 14.27
CA THR A 285 11.02 -4.09 13.93
C THR A 285 11.15 -3.82 12.43
N ALA A 286 11.90 -4.63 11.68
CA ALA A 286 12.02 -4.49 10.22
C ALA A 286 10.69 -4.76 9.48
N ALA A 287 9.81 -5.59 10.03
CA ALA A 287 8.52 -5.91 9.43
C ALA A 287 7.39 -4.99 9.93
N ARG A 288 7.39 -4.63 11.22
CA ARG A 288 6.33 -3.81 11.84
C ARG A 288 6.60 -2.32 11.71
N GLU A 289 7.87 -1.91 11.78
CA GLU A 289 8.33 -0.52 11.78
C GLU A 289 9.31 -0.23 10.62
N PRO A 290 8.95 -0.59 9.36
CA PRO A 290 9.91 -0.56 8.24
C PRO A 290 10.48 0.83 7.99
N VAL A 291 9.70 1.88 8.14
CA VAL A 291 10.15 3.28 7.93
C VAL A 291 11.23 3.66 8.94
N ARG A 292 10.97 3.45 10.22
CA ARG A 292 11.94 3.76 11.29
C ARG A 292 13.20 2.92 11.18
N PHE A 293 13.05 1.65 10.82
CA PHE A 293 14.17 0.75 10.60
C PHE A 293 15.05 1.21 9.43
N VAL A 294 14.46 1.55 8.30
CA VAL A 294 15.16 2.05 7.10
C VAL A 294 15.89 3.36 7.39
N ASP A 295 15.23 4.31 8.05
CA ASP A 295 15.83 5.59 8.40
C ASP A 295 17.06 5.40 9.30
N ALA A 296 16.92 4.62 10.37
CA ALA A 296 18.03 4.34 11.28
C ALA A 296 19.20 3.65 10.57
N LEU A 297 18.90 2.69 9.69
CA LEU A 297 19.92 1.96 8.94
C LEU A 297 20.65 2.88 7.96
N ARG A 298 19.94 3.71 7.20
CA ARG A 298 20.53 4.67 6.25
C ARG A 298 21.40 5.70 6.96
N ASP A 299 20.88 6.33 7.99
CA ASP A 299 21.60 7.36 8.75
C ASP A 299 22.87 6.79 9.39
N PHE A 300 22.87 5.52 9.73
CA PHE A 300 24.02 4.85 10.33
C PHE A 300 25.05 4.37 9.32
N THR A 301 24.62 3.81 8.18
CA THR A 301 25.52 3.13 7.22
C THR A 301 25.99 4.03 6.07
N ALA A 302 25.16 4.98 5.67
CA ALA A 302 25.43 5.89 4.54
C ALA A 302 24.76 7.24 4.78
N PRO A 303 25.23 8.03 5.78
CA PRO A 303 24.63 9.32 6.07
C PRO A 303 24.75 10.23 4.85
N VAL A 304 23.60 10.64 4.31
CA VAL A 304 23.57 11.64 3.23
C VAL A 304 23.69 13.02 3.87
N PRO A 305 24.73 13.81 3.51
CA PRO A 305 24.82 15.17 4.01
C PRO A 305 23.59 15.97 3.56
N ALA A 306 22.85 16.50 4.50
CA ALA A 306 21.75 17.40 4.21
C ALA A 306 22.30 18.64 3.48
N ARG A 307 22.08 18.72 2.15
CA ARG A 307 22.33 19.95 1.40
C ARG A 307 21.17 20.89 1.68
N ALA A 308 21.31 21.74 2.68
CA ALA A 308 20.35 22.81 2.93
C ALA A 308 20.65 23.98 1.97
N THR A 309 19.71 24.26 1.09
CA THR A 309 19.73 25.49 0.29
C THR A 309 18.89 26.54 1.02
N TRP A 310 19.53 27.64 1.44
CA TRP A 310 18.82 28.75 2.09
C TRP A 310 18.46 29.81 1.06
N VAL A 311 17.16 30.09 0.94
CA VAL A 311 16.68 31.19 0.10
C VAL A 311 16.11 32.27 1.02
N ARG A 312 16.43 33.55 0.74
CA ARG A 312 15.87 34.67 1.49
C ARG A 312 14.34 34.65 1.44
N ALA A 313 13.68 34.84 2.57
CA ALA A 313 12.23 34.77 2.70
C ALA A 313 11.45 35.63 1.66
N MET A 314 11.98 36.82 1.34
CA MET A 314 11.38 37.72 0.34
C MET A 314 11.53 37.26 -1.12
N ALA A 315 12.48 36.34 -1.39
CA ALA A 315 12.71 35.78 -2.73
C ALA A 315 12.12 34.36 -2.87
N ARG A 316 11.58 33.82 -1.79
CA ARG A 316 11.01 32.48 -1.78
C ARG A 316 9.54 32.54 -2.19
N LYS A 317 9.22 31.92 -3.30
CA LYS A 317 7.84 31.64 -3.66
C LYS A 317 7.26 30.55 -2.74
N ARG A 318 5.95 30.60 -2.52
CA ARG A 318 5.23 29.52 -1.83
C ARG A 318 5.17 28.29 -2.70
N ARG A 319 5.42 27.13 -2.12
CA ARG A 319 5.39 25.84 -2.82
C ARG A 319 4.45 24.86 -2.12
N ALA A 320 3.63 24.20 -2.90
CA ALA A 320 2.81 23.09 -2.45
C ALA A 320 3.27 21.79 -3.13
N LEU A 321 3.26 20.70 -2.38
CA LEU A 321 3.36 19.35 -2.95
C LEU A 321 1.96 18.74 -2.97
N PHE A 322 1.46 18.42 -4.15
CA PHE A 322 0.16 17.77 -4.32
C PHE A 322 0.36 16.29 -4.67
N ILE A 323 -0.07 15.42 -3.77
CA ILE A 323 -0.07 13.96 -3.93
C ILE A 323 -1.46 13.58 -4.41
N SER A 324 -1.56 13.02 -5.61
CA SER A 324 -2.82 12.60 -6.21
C SER A 324 -2.83 11.09 -6.39
N SER A 325 -3.85 10.42 -5.88
CA SER A 325 -3.99 8.97 -6.07
C SER A 325 -4.04 8.60 -7.55
N ALA A 326 -3.28 7.58 -7.94
CA ALA A 326 -3.21 7.11 -9.30
C ALA A 326 -4.16 5.94 -9.60
N ILE A 327 -5.02 5.56 -8.65
CA ILE A 327 -5.97 4.45 -8.81
C ILE A 327 -6.96 4.74 -9.94
N GLY A 328 -7.34 6.02 -10.10
CA GLY A 328 -8.24 6.45 -11.18
C GLY A 328 -8.01 7.88 -11.65
N LEU A 329 -8.49 8.22 -12.86
CA LEU A 329 -8.38 9.57 -13.40
C LEU A 329 -9.31 10.59 -12.72
N GLY A 330 -10.31 10.13 -11.96
CA GLY A 330 -11.24 11.00 -11.26
C GLY A 330 -10.57 11.84 -10.18
N HIS A 331 -9.66 11.24 -9.41
CA HIS A 331 -8.89 11.93 -8.38
C HIS A 331 -8.10 13.10 -8.97
N VAL A 332 -7.27 12.84 -9.95
CA VAL A 332 -6.41 13.88 -10.55
C VAL A 332 -7.20 15.02 -11.19
N GLN A 333 -8.40 14.75 -11.72
CA GLN A 333 -9.25 15.80 -12.31
C GLN A 333 -9.80 16.74 -11.23
N ARG A 334 -10.30 16.20 -10.12
CA ARG A 334 -10.77 17.03 -9.00
C ARG A 334 -9.62 17.79 -8.32
N ASP A 335 -8.47 17.13 -8.18
CA ASP A 335 -7.28 17.74 -7.58
C ASP A 335 -6.76 18.90 -8.41
N LEU A 336 -6.76 18.75 -9.73
CA LEU A 336 -6.41 19.83 -10.64
C LEU A 336 -7.39 20.99 -10.57
N ALA A 337 -8.70 20.72 -10.39
CA ALA A 337 -9.69 21.77 -10.16
C ALA A 337 -9.40 22.53 -8.84
N ILE A 338 -9.12 21.81 -7.75
CA ILE A 338 -8.72 22.39 -6.47
C ILE A 338 -7.43 23.23 -6.63
N ALA A 339 -6.41 22.69 -7.31
CA ALA A 339 -5.15 23.37 -7.54
C ALA A 339 -5.31 24.68 -8.33
N ARG A 340 -6.22 24.69 -9.31
CA ARG A 340 -6.57 25.92 -10.07
C ARG A 340 -7.19 26.97 -9.17
N GLU A 341 -8.12 26.59 -8.31
CA GLU A 341 -8.73 27.50 -7.32
C GLU A 341 -7.69 28.01 -6.31
N MET A 342 -6.75 27.16 -5.87
CA MET A 342 -5.65 27.58 -5.00
C MET A 342 -4.80 28.68 -5.65
N ARG A 343 -4.51 28.55 -6.96
CA ARG A 343 -3.76 29.58 -7.72
C ARG A 343 -4.54 30.88 -7.91
N LEU A 344 -5.89 30.85 -7.94
CA LEU A 344 -6.69 32.07 -7.91
C LEU A 344 -6.55 32.81 -6.58
N LEU A 345 -6.48 32.08 -5.47
CA LEU A 345 -6.26 32.64 -4.14
C LEU A 345 -4.81 33.06 -3.87
N GLN A 346 -3.84 32.35 -4.48
CA GLN A 346 -2.40 32.56 -4.32
C GLN A 346 -1.73 32.51 -5.70
N PRO A 347 -1.71 33.64 -6.47
CA PRO A 347 -1.23 33.64 -7.87
C PRO A 347 0.23 33.19 -8.06
N ASP A 348 1.09 33.39 -7.04
CA ASP A 348 2.52 33.02 -7.07
C ASP A 348 2.79 31.60 -6.55
N LEU A 349 1.76 30.83 -6.26
CA LEU A 349 1.90 29.48 -5.74
C LEU A 349 2.44 28.52 -6.81
N GLU A 350 3.59 27.90 -6.51
CA GLU A 350 4.14 26.81 -7.32
C GLU A 350 3.66 25.48 -6.74
N ILE A 351 3.12 24.63 -7.61
CA ILE A 351 2.63 23.30 -7.23
C ILE A 351 3.46 22.26 -7.95
N ASP A 352 4.09 21.39 -7.18
CA ASP A 352 4.70 20.15 -7.67
C ASP A 352 3.75 19.00 -7.45
N TRP A 353 3.61 18.14 -8.46
CA TRP A 353 2.77 16.96 -8.37
C TRP A 353 3.58 15.71 -8.09
N PHE A 354 3.06 14.88 -7.18
CA PHE A 354 3.65 13.62 -6.75
C PHE A 354 2.64 12.51 -7.02
N THR A 355 2.76 11.85 -8.16
CA THR A 355 1.87 10.79 -8.63
C THR A 355 2.50 10.00 -9.77
N VAL A 356 1.84 8.89 -10.18
CA VAL A 356 2.29 8.02 -11.26
C VAL A 356 1.23 7.89 -12.36
N HIS A 357 1.53 7.12 -13.41
CA HIS A 357 0.56 6.81 -14.46
C HIS A 357 -0.66 6.04 -13.89
N PRO A 358 -1.91 6.36 -14.29
CA PRO A 358 -2.32 7.25 -15.40
C PRO A 358 -2.45 8.75 -15.04
N ALA A 359 -2.49 9.11 -13.76
CA ALA A 359 -2.67 10.48 -13.31
C ALA A 359 -1.57 11.43 -13.81
N SER A 360 -0.30 10.97 -13.79
CA SER A 360 0.83 11.76 -14.30
C SER A 360 0.66 12.19 -15.77
N THR A 361 0.20 11.28 -16.62
CA THR A 361 -0.03 11.58 -18.05
C THR A 361 -1.14 12.62 -18.26
N TYR A 362 -2.18 12.59 -17.41
CA TYR A 362 -3.22 13.60 -17.44
C TYR A 362 -2.67 14.99 -17.07
N LEU A 363 -1.90 15.09 -16.00
CA LEU A 363 -1.29 16.33 -15.53
C LEU A 363 -0.30 16.93 -16.54
N GLU A 364 0.54 16.10 -17.17
CA GLU A 364 1.46 16.54 -18.22
C GLU A 364 0.73 17.16 -19.40
N ARG A 365 -0.41 16.60 -19.82
CA ARG A 365 -1.27 17.16 -20.90
C ARG A 365 -1.92 18.48 -20.52
N GLU A 366 -2.18 18.68 -19.22
CA GLU A 366 -2.71 19.95 -18.70
C GLU A 366 -1.58 20.98 -18.40
N GLY A 367 -0.31 20.64 -18.66
CA GLY A 367 0.84 21.52 -18.50
C GLY A 367 1.35 21.63 -17.05
N GLU A 368 0.97 20.68 -16.20
CA GLU A 368 1.38 20.64 -14.79
C GLU A 368 2.80 20.07 -14.62
N ARG A 369 3.46 20.47 -13.52
CA ARG A 369 4.83 20.06 -13.23
C ARG A 369 4.89 18.85 -12.31
N LEU A 370 5.26 17.71 -12.87
CA LEU A 370 5.59 16.52 -12.06
C LEU A 370 6.96 16.69 -11.42
N HIS A 371 7.08 16.33 -10.14
CA HIS A 371 8.40 16.30 -9.49
C HIS A 371 9.21 15.12 -10.06
N PRO A 372 10.52 15.30 -10.40
CA PRO A 372 11.32 14.23 -11.03
C PRO A 372 11.43 12.94 -10.23
N ILE A 373 11.31 13.00 -8.90
CA ILE A 373 11.36 11.83 -8.00
C ILE A 373 10.19 10.86 -8.24
N THR A 374 9.09 11.33 -8.84
CA THR A 374 7.91 10.48 -9.13
C THR A 374 8.21 9.29 -10.04
N ARG A 375 9.29 9.36 -10.81
CA ARG A 375 9.76 8.24 -11.64
C ARG A 375 10.19 7.02 -10.83
N ARG A 376 10.42 7.21 -9.54
CA ARG A 376 10.82 6.16 -8.60
C ARG A 376 9.62 5.51 -7.91
N LEU A 377 8.44 6.13 -7.97
CA LEU A 377 7.26 5.62 -7.28
C LEU A 377 6.78 4.28 -7.84
N ALA A 378 6.35 3.41 -6.96
CA ALA A 378 5.61 2.21 -7.32
C ALA A 378 4.18 2.58 -7.76
N ASN A 379 3.61 1.78 -8.66
CA ASN A 379 2.35 2.11 -9.32
C ASN A 379 1.17 1.36 -8.68
N GLU A 380 0.34 2.07 -7.95
CA GLU A 380 -0.86 1.56 -7.28
C GLU A 380 -1.85 0.93 -8.25
N SER A 381 -2.09 1.55 -9.42
CA SER A 381 -3.03 1.02 -10.42
C SER A 381 -2.64 -0.38 -10.90
N ARG A 382 -1.34 -0.67 -11.02
CA ARG A 382 -0.87 -2.01 -11.39
C ARG A 382 -1.17 -3.04 -10.32
N HIS A 383 -1.02 -2.64 -9.06
CA HIS A 383 -1.34 -3.52 -7.93
C HIS A 383 -2.82 -3.92 -7.99
N PHE A 384 -3.73 -2.93 -8.07
CA PHE A 384 -5.17 -3.20 -8.17
C PHE A 384 -5.53 -4.08 -9.37
N GLU A 385 -4.89 -3.87 -10.52
CA GLU A 385 -5.10 -4.71 -11.70
C GLU A 385 -4.64 -6.14 -11.50
N SER A 386 -3.53 -6.35 -10.78
CA SER A 386 -2.96 -7.68 -10.55
C SER A 386 -3.83 -8.57 -9.65
N VAL A 387 -4.63 -7.95 -8.76
CA VAL A 387 -5.50 -8.65 -7.80
C VAL A 387 -6.98 -8.68 -8.21
N ALA A 388 -7.35 -8.01 -9.31
CA ALA A 388 -8.71 -7.96 -9.81
C ALA A 388 -9.13 -9.25 -10.50
N GLY A 389 -10.41 -9.64 -10.33
CA GLY A 389 -11.06 -10.73 -11.03
C GLY A 389 -11.92 -10.28 -12.22
N GLU A 390 -12.82 -11.14 -12.68
CA GLU A 390 -13.78 -10.83 -13.73
C GLU A 390 -14.86 -9.87 -13.22
N HIS A 391 -14.68 -8.57 -13.46
CA HIS A 391 -15.51 -7.47 -12.94
C HIS A 391 -15.70 -7.54 -11.42
N ASP A 392 -14.65 -7.94 -10.72
CA ASP A 392 -14.64 -8.21 -9.31
C ASP A 392 -13.32 -7.70 -8.70
N LEU A 393 -13.41 -6.90 -7.67
CA LEU A 393 -12.27 -6.40 -6.93
C LEU A 393 -12.62 -6.34 -5.45
N GLN A 394 -12.05 -7.24 -4.66
CA GLN A 394 -12.20 -7.15 -3.23
C GLN A 394 -11.30 -6.03 -2.69
N ALA A 395 -11.85 -4.80 -2.72
CA ALA A 395 -11.09 -3.57 -2.51
C ALA A 395 -10.37 -3.54 -1.16
N PHE A 396 -10.96 -4.07 -0.09
CA PHE A 396 -10.31 -4.12 1.22
C PHE A 396 -9.01 -4.95 1.19
N PHE A 397 -9.04 -6.14 0.59
CA PHE A 397 -7.83 -6.97 0.52
C PHE A 397 -6.81 -6.43 -0.48
N ALA A 398 -7.26 -5.78 -1.56
CA ALA A 398 -6.36 -5.06 -2.46
C ALA A 398 -5.58 -3.95 -1.71
N LEU A 399 -6.28 -3.10 -0.95
CA LEU A 399 -5.65 -2.09 -0.09
C LEU A 399 -4.72 -2.71 0.96
N ARG A 400 -5.17 -3.80 1.61
CA ARG A 400 -4.39 -4.48 2.66
C ARG A 400 -3.09 -5.07 2.14
N THR A 401 -3.03 -5.50 0.88
CA THR A 401 -1.83 -6.11 0.27
C THR A 401 -0.88 -5.09 -0.37
N MET A 402 -1.21 -3.80 -0.33
CA MET A 402 -0.33 -2.70 -0.81
C MET A 402 0.75 -2.29 0.19
N ASP A 403 0.90 -2.93 1.32
CA ASP A 403 1.78 -2.50 2.42
C ASP A 403 3.26 -2.34 2.00
N GLU A 404 3.78 -3.19 1.11
CA GLU A 404 5.11 -3.02 0.50
C GLU A 404 5.20 -1.69 -0.28
N LEU A 405 4.24 -1.46 -1.15
CA LEU A 405 4.16 -0.28 -2.02
C LEU A 405 3.98 1.00 -1.19
N MET A 406 3.13 0.96 -0.16
CA MET A 406 2.91 2.09 0.75
C MET A 406 4.20 2.48 1.48
N ALA A 407 4.93 1.52 2.05
CA ALA A 407 6.21 1.79 2.71
C ALA A 407 7.25 2.37 1.73
N TYR A 408 7.33 1.82 0.52
CA TYR A 408 8.22 2.28 -0.53
C TYR A 408 7.93 3.71 -0.99
N ASN A 409 6.66 4.03 -1.29
CA ASN A 409 6.24 5.35 -1.73
C ASN A 409 6.40 6.39 -0.62
N PHE A 410 6.05 6.03 0.63
CA PHE A 410 6.29 6.92 1.77
C PHE A 410 7.77 7.25 1.98
N LEU A 411 8.65 6.27 1.92
CA LEU A 411 10.09 6.50 2.08
C LEU A 411 10.65 7.39 0.96
N THR A 412 10.13 7.24 -0.27
CA THR A 412 10.47 8.12 -1.40
C THR A 412 9.95 9.55 -1.17
N PHE A 413 8.74 9.69 -0.66
CA PHE A 413 8.17 10.98 -0.23
C PHE A 413 8.99 11.60 0.91
N ALA A 414 9.33 10.84 1.94
CA ALA A 414 10.13 11.31 3.06
C ALA A 414 11.52 11.81 2.64
N GLU A 415 12.14 11.16 1.64
CA GLU A 415 13.39 11.65 1.03
C GLU A 415 13.21 13.01 0.35
N LEU A 416 12.10 13.18 -0.41
CA LEU A 416 11.79 14.45 -1.06
C LEU A 416 11.65 15.60 -0.06
N ILE A 417 10.82 15.44 0.96
CA ILE A 417 10.53 16.49 1.92
C ILE A 417 11.71 16.80 2.88
N ARG A 418 12.71 15.92 2.98
CA ARG A 418 13.97 16.20 3.66
C ARG A 418 14.91 17.06 2.82
N SER A 419 14.88 16.90 1.51
CA SER A 419 15.77 17.57 0.57
C SER A 419 15.21 18.89 0.05
N GLU A 420 13.89 19.04 0.00
CA GLU A 420 13.19 20.21 -0.52
C GLU A 420 12.18 20.77 0.48
N HIS A 421 11.99 22.09 0.43
CA HIS A 421 11.02 22.76 1.28
C HIS A 421 9.69 22.95 0.55
N TYR A 422 8.62 22.56 1.21
CA TYR A 422 7.23 22.84 0.84
C TYR A 422 6.54 23.59 1.98
N ASP A 423 5.70 24.55 1.65
CA ASP A 423 4.88 25.30 2.63
C ASP A 423 3.65 24.47 3.06
N ILE A 424 3.24 23.51 2.23
CA ILE A 424 2.13 22.61 2.49
C ILE A 424 2.29 21.32 1.65
N VAL A 425 1.84 20.21 2.21
CA VAL A 425 1.58 18.94 1.50
C VAL A 425 0.09 18.70 1.47
N ILE A 426 -0.45 18.38 0.31
CA ILE A 426 -1.85 18.03 0.10
C ILE A 426 -1.87 16.59 -0.43
N GLY A 427 -2.61 15.71 0.23
CA GLY A 427 -2.73 14.31 -0.17
C GLY A 427 -4.18 13.93 -0.42
N ASP A 428 -4.52 13.64 -1.68
CA ASP A 428 -5.80 13.05 -2.03
C ASP A 428 -5.68 11.53 -1.99
N GLU A 429 -6.27 10.95 -0.96
CA GLU A 429 -6.15 9.53 -0.64
C GLU A 429 -4.69 9.03 -0.60
N ALA A 430 -3.79 9.90 -0.15
CA ALA A 430 -2.39 9.56 0.09
C ALA A 430 -2.25 8.72 1.38
N TRP A 431 -2.77 7.49 1.32
CA TRP A 431 -2.84 6.58 2.46
C TRP A 431 -1.47 6.25 3.02
N GLU A 432 -0.45 6.16 2.16
CA GLU A 432 0.94 5.91 2.56
C GLU A 432 1.51 7.04 3.41
N VAL A 433 1.17 8.30 3.10
CA VAL A 433 1.64 9.46 3.87
C VAL A 433 0.88 9.57 5.18
N ASP A 434 -0.44 9.42 5.14
CA ASP A 434 -1.28 9.51 6.31
C ASP A 434 -0.94 8.42 7.34
N TYR A 435 -0.90 7.17 6.91
CA TYR A 435 -0.59 6.03 7.76
C TYR A 435 0.80 6.16 8.40
N HIS A 436 1.82 6.34 7.59
CA HIS A 436 3.19 6.35 8.11
C HIS A 436 3.55 7.62 8.90
N TYR A 437 2.87 8.73 8.69
CA TYR A 437 2.98 9.89 9.58
C TYR A 437 2.36 9.63 10.95
N HIS A 438 1.23 8.92 11.02
CA HIS A 438 0.65 8.55 12.31
C HIS A 438 1.52 7.52 13.06
N GLU A 439 2.11 6.57 12.34
CA GLU A 439 3.08 5.62 12.92
C GLU A 439 4.43 6.28 13.28
N ASN A 440 4.84 7.35 12.58
CA ASN A 440 6.11 8.05 12.79
C ASN A 440 5.89 9.57 12.86
N PRO A 441 5.22 10.07 13.91
CA PRO A 441 4.80 11.47 13.99
C PRO A 441 5.97 12.48 13.97
N GLU A 442 7.15 12.07 14.41
CA GLU A 442 8.38 12.88 14.38
C GLU A 442 8.91 13.16 12.97
N LEU A 443 8.44 12.47 11.95
CA LEU A 443 8.83 12.70 10.55
C LEU A 443 8.04 13.84 9.90
N LYS A 444 6.93 14.25 10.48
CA LYS A 444 6.15 15.36 9.95
C LYS A 444 6.87 16.69 10.12
N ARG A 445 7.15 17.38 9.02
CA ARG A 445 7.94 18.62 9.00
C ARG A 445 7.19 19.85 8.49
N GLN A 446 6.07 19.66 7.82
CA GLN A 446 5.25 20.72 7.23
C GLN A 446 3.76 20.43 7.39
N PRO A 447 2.89 21.45 7.19
CA PRO A 447 1.45 21.25 7.19
C PRO A 447 1.03 20.16 6.21
N PHE A 448 0.11 19.28 6.65
CA PHE A 448 -0.45 18.21 5.84
C PHE A 448 -1.99 18.31 5.84
N VAL A 449 -2.54 18.38 4.63
CA VAL A 449 -3.98 18.33 4.39
C VAL A 449 -4.32 17.01 3.73
N PHE A 450 -5.21 16.25 4.34
CA PHE A 450 -5.70 14.97 3.82
C PHE A 450 -7.08 15.14 3.19
N LEU A 451 -7.24 14.72 1.93
CA LEU A 451 -8.50 14.70 1.20
C LEU A 451 -8.94 13.27 0.98
N THR A 452 -10.25 13.02 1.05
CA THR A 452 -10.87 11.75 0.67
C THR A 452 -12.34 11.95 0.32
N ASP A 453 -12.92 11.01 -0.41
CA ASP A 453 -14.36 11.00 -0.71
C ASP A 453 -15.12 9.82 -0.08
N PHE A 454 -14.41 8.95 0.63
CA PHE A 454 -14.98 7.91 1.49
C PHE A 454 -14.21 7.77 2.80
N VAL A 455 -14.85 7.18 3.80
CA VAL A 455 -14.25 6.90 5.12
C VAL A 455 -14.71 5.54 5.60
N GLY A 456 -13.74 4.72 6.03
CA GLY A 456 -13.96 3.39 6.58
C GLY A 456 -14.03 2.28 5.53
N CYS A 457 -13.43 1.16 5.88
CA CYS A 457 -13.51 -0.10 5.13
C CYS A 457 -14.69 -0.92 5.62
N LEU A 458 -15.43 -1.54 4.71
CA LEU A 458 -16.61 -2.31 5.03
C LEU A 458 -16.51 -3.72 4.41
N PRO A 459 -16.92 -4.78 5.16
CA PRO A 459 -16.92 -6.15 4.64
C PRO A 459 -17.97 -6.30 3.55
N MET A 460 -17.65 -7.06 2.51
CA MET A 460 -18.49 -7.27 1.34
C MET A 460 -19.06 -8.67 1.23
N GLU A 461 -18.48 -9.64 1.93
CA GLU A 461 -18.93 -11.03 1.91
C GLU A 461 -19.73 -11.35 3.17
N GLU A 462 -21.02 -11.60 2.99
CA GLU A 462 -21.90 -12.00 4.10
C GLU A 462 -21.42 -13.31 4.73
N GLY A 463 -21.29 -13.35 6.05
CA GLY A 463 -20.81 -14.51 6.80
C GLY A 463 -19.28 -14.70 6.79
N ASN A 464 -18.51 -13.83 6.13
CA ASN A 464 -17.05 -13.84 6.21
C ASN A 464 -16.56 -13.11 7.47
N GLU A 465 -16.50 -13.86 8.59
CA GLU A 465 -16.07 -13.32 9.89
C GLU A 465 -14.64 -12.75 9.86
N ARG A 466 -13.74 -13.36 9.05
CA ARG A 466 -12.38 -12.88 8.90
C ARG A 466 -12.34 -11.49 8.24
N GLU A 467 -13.05 -11.29 7.13
CA GLU A 467 -13.12 -9.99 6.47
C GLU A 467 -13.72 -8.93 7.39
N ALA A 468 -14.86 -9.25 8.02
CA ALA A 468 -15.52 -8.33 8.96
C ALA A 468 -14.60 -7.90 10.10
N PHE A 469 -13.85 -8.87 10.66
CA PHE A 469 -12.88 -8.61 11.71
C PHE A 469 -11.73 -7.69 11.22
N LEU A 470 -11.11 -8.04 10.09
CA LEU A 470 -9.96 -7.28 9.57
C LEU A 470 -10.35 -5.86 9.13
N CYS A 471 -11.56 -5.67 8.57
CA CYS A 471 -12.10 -4.34 8.31
C CYS A 471 -12.27 -3.52 9.61
N ALA A 472 -12.84 -4.15 10.65
CA ALA A 472 -13.03 -3.48 11.95
C ALA A 472 -11.69 -3.14 12.63
N ASP A 473 -10.69 -4.02 12.55
CA ASP A 473 -9.34 -3.78 13.08
C ASP A 473 -8.67 -2.60 12.36
N ARG A 474 -8.73 -2.56 11.02
CA ARG A 474 -8.21 -1.43 10.24
C ARG A 474 -8.91 -0.12 10.59
N ASN A 475 -10.24 -0.13 10.70
CA ASN A 475 -10.99 1.05 11.07
C ASN A 475 -10.67 1.52 12.50
N ALA A 476 -10.45 0.60 13.43
CA ALA A 476 -10.05 0.92 14.80
C ALA A 476 -8.66 1.59 14.81
N ASP A 477 -7.72 1.08 14.05
CA ASP A 477 -6.38 1.64 13.86
C ASP A 477 -6.44 3.10 13.36
N ASP A 478 -7.20 3.36 12.28
CA ASP A 478 -7.39 4.72 11.75
C ASP A 478 -8.05 5.68 12.76
N ILE A 479 -9.01 5.19 13.53
CA ILE A 479 -9.67 5.98 14.60
C ILE A 479 -8.68 6.32 15.70
N GLU A 480 -7.86 5.35 16.14
CA GLU A 480 -6.84 5.56 17.16
C GLU A 480 -5.74 6.50 16.70
N HIS A 481 -5.28 6.38 15.46
CA HIS A 481 -4.31 7.27 14.84
C HIS A 481 -4.75 8.73 14.93
N VAL A 482 -5.96 9.03 14.47
CA VAL A 482 -6.51 10.40 14.51
C VAL A 482 -6.72 10.89 15.94
N ALA A 483 -7.15 10.02 16.85
CA ALA A 483 -7.37 10.39 18.24
C ALA A 483 -6.05 10.64 19.00
N ARG A 484 -5.01 9.84 18.71
CA ARG A 484 -3.73 9.90 19.40
C ARG A 484 -2.84 11.04 18.91
N TYR A 485 -2.88 11.33 17.60
CA TYR A 485 -2.05 12.34 16.95
C TYR A 485 -2.90 13.27 16.08
N PRO A 486 -3.83 14.05 16.66
CA PRO A 486 -4.79 14.90 15.90
C PRO A 486 -4.09 16.01 15.10
N TRP A 487 -2.83 16.30 15.40
CA TRP A 487 -2.03 17.31 14.73
C TRP A 487 -1.34 16.81 13.45
N ILE A 488 -1.40 15.51 13.15
CA ILE A 488 -0.84 14.95 11.91
C ILE A 488 -1.58 15.51 10.69
N ARG A 489 -2.91 15.50 10.72
CA ARG A 489 -3.73 16.16 9.70
C ARG A 489 -4.06 17.58 10.17
N ASP A 490 -3.40 18.58 9.61
CA ASP A 490 -3.74 19.98 9.92
C ASP A 490 -5.15 20.32 9.45
N ARG A 491 -5.60 19.64 8.41
CA ARG A 491 -6.97 19.62 7.95
C ARG A 491 -7.30 18.27 7.30
N SER A 492 -8.45 17.71 7.66
CA SER A 492 -9.06 16.62 6.91
C SER A 492 -10.25 17.19 6.13
N ILE A 493 -10.28 16.96 4.82
CA ILE A 493 -11.36 17.43 3.94
C ILE A 493 -12.07 16.23 3.33
N PHE A 494 -13.38 16.15 3.58
CA PHE A 494 -14.25 15.20 2.89
C PHE A 494 -14.81 15.87 1.64
N VAL A 495 -14.52 15.29 0.47
CA VAL A 495 -14.98 15.77 -0.84
C VAL A 495 -16.42 15.32 -1.07
N GLY A 496 -17.35 16.04 -0.50
CA GLY A 496 -18.77 15.73 -0.47
C GLY A 496 -19.47 16.44 0.68
N ASN A 497 -20.71 16.05 0.92
CA ASN A 497 -21.56 16.55 2.00
C ASN A 497 -21.66 15.53 3.14
N PRO A 498 -22.08 15.92 4.35
CA PRO A 498 -22.25 14.98 5.46
C PRO A 498 -23.20 13.81 5.15
N GLU A 499 -24.21 14.03 4.32
CA GLU A 499 -25.21 13.05 3.91
C GLU A 499 -24.62 12.00 2.96
N ASP A 500 -23.52 12.31 2.27
CA ASP A 500 -22.84 11.40 1.36
C ASP A 500 -22.11 10.28 2.11
N VAL A 501 -21.81 10.48 3.39
CA VAL A 501 -21.23 9.45 4.26
C VAL A 501 -22.32 8.46 4.70
N PRO A 502 -22.13 7.13 4.57
CA PRO A 502 -23.16 6.16 4.94
C PRO A 502 -23.43 6.12 6.46
N GLU A 503 -24.69 5.87 6.84
CA GLU A 503 -25.10 5.67 8.23
C GLU A 503 -24.87 4.20 8.66
N LEU A 504 -23.60 3.80 8.71
CA LEU A 504 -23.17 2.46 9.09
C LEU A 504 -22.09 2.55 10.18
N PRO A 505 -21.97 1.56 11.07
CA PRO A 505 -20.83 1.51 12.01
C PRO A 505 -19.55 1.13 11.29
N PHE A 506 -18.40 1.58 11.78
CA PHE A 506 -17.08 1.12 11.34
C PHE A 506 -16.84 -0.39 11.61
N GLY A 507 -17.59 -0.96 12.52
CA GLY A 507 -17.53 -2.35 12.94
C GLY A 507 -18.16 -2.54 14.33
N PRO A 508 -18.20 -3.77 14.84
CA PRO A 508 -18.75 -4.06 16.15
C PRO A 508 -18.04 -3.26 17.26
N GLY A 509 -18.81 -2.49 18.03
CA GLY A 509 -18.30 -1.66 19.12
C GLY A 509 -17.62 -0.36 18.70
N LEU A 510 -17.46 -0.09 17.40
CA LEU A 510 -16.89 1.14 16.85
C LEU A 510 -17.98 2.21 16.58
N PRO A 511 -17.60 3.49 16.42
CA PRO A 511 -18.54 4.59 16.13
C PRO A 511 -19.29 4.41 14.82
N GLN A 512 -20.35 5.21 14.63
CA GLN A 512 -20.98 5.41 13.32
C GLN A 512 -20.05 6.22 12.43
N ILE A 513 -19.88 5.78 11.15
CA ILE A 513 -18.97 6.40 10.18
C ILE A 513 -19.33 7.86 9.97
N ARG A 514 -20.62 8.17 9.71
CA ARG A 514 -21.08 9.55 9.48
C ARG A 514 -20.82 10.46 10.69
N ASP A 515 -21.10 9.99 11.90
CA ASP A 515 -20.93 10.81 13.12
C ASP A 515 -19.44 11.06 13.42
N TRP A 516 -18.58 10.08 13.15
CA TRP A 516 -17.15 10.22 13.32
C TRP A 516 -16.57 11.17 12.25
N THR A 517 -17.00 11.03 10.99
CA THR A 517 -16.56 11.88 9.89
C THR A 517 -16.97 13.33 10.13
N ARG A 518 -18.20 13.59 10.57
CA ARG A 518 -18.67 14.96 10.93
C ARG A 518 -17.81 15.65 12.00
N ARG A 519 -17.22 14.87 12.91
CA ARG A 519 -16.37 15.43 13.98
C ARG A 519 -14.94 15.70 13.55
N ASN A 520 -14.44 14.94 12.58
CA ASN A 520 -13.03 14.93 12.24
C ASN A 520 -12.70 15.54 10.85
N PHE A 521 -13.72 15.83 10.04
CA PHE A 521 -13.55 16.35 8.68
C PHE A 521 -14.34 17.64 8.45
N THR A 522 -13.77 18.51 7.61
CA THR A 522 -14.48 19.63 6.97
C THR A 522 -15.05 19.14 5.64
N PHE A 523 -16.29 19.51 5.33
CA PHE A 523 -16.97 19.09 4.10
C PHE A 523 -16.85 20.18 3.04
N SER A 524 -16.27 19.86 1.88
CA SER A 524 -16.14 20.82 0.77
C SER A 524 -17.34 20.84 -0.18
N GLY A 525 -18.24 19.87 -0.09
CA GLY A 525 -19.11 19.51 -1.21
C GLY A 525 -18.33 18.82 -2.31
N TYR A 526 -18.99 18.40 -3.37
CA TYR A 526 -18.31 17.67 -4.45
C TYR A 526 -17.48 18.64 -5.33
N ALA A 527 -16.22 18.27 -5.59
CA ALA A 527 -15.31 19.04 -6.42
C ALA A 527 -15.42 18.58 -7.88
N LEU A 528 -16.24 19.28 -8.66
CA LEU A 528 -16.34 19.05 -10.11
C LEU A 528 -15.13 19.63 -10.85
N PRO A 529 -14.59 18.94 -11.88
CA PRO A 529 -13.48 19.46 -12.71
C PRO A 529 -13.94 20.54 -13.72
N PHE A 530 -15.23 20.88 -13.74
CA PHE A 530 -15.84 21.81 -14.70
C PHE A 530 -17.03 22.55 -14.10
N ASP A 531 -17.42 23.65 -14.72
CA ASP A 531 -18.72 24.28 -14.49
C ASP A 531 -19.80 23.58 -15.34
N ALA A 532 -20.78 22.95 -14.70
CA ALA A 532 -21.86 22.24 -15.37
C ALA A 532 -22.68 23.14 -16.31
N LYS A 533 -22.80 24.46 -16.01
CA LYS A 533 -23.49 25.42 -16.85
C LYS A 533 -22.75 25.66 -18.16
N ALA A 534 -21.42 25.62 -18.14
CA ALA A 534 -20.59 25.76 -19.35
C ALA A 534 -20.75 24.58 -20.33
N LEU A 535 -21.21 23.42 -19.83
CA LEU A 535 -21.47 22.22 -20.64
C LEU A 535 -22.95 22.04 -21.01
N ALA A 536 -23.81 23.03 -20.75
CA ALA A 536 -25.24 22.93 -21.02
C ALA A 536 -25.61 22.91 -22.54
N ASP A 537 -24.79 23.55 -23.40
CA ASP A 537 -24.98 23.52 -24.84
C ASP A 537 -24.45 22.22 -25.44
N THR A 538 -25.29 21.20 -25.40
CA THR A 538 -24.96 19.86 -25.87
C THR A 538 -24.79 19.78 -27.41
N GLU A 539 -25.44 20.64 -28.17
CA GLU A 539 -25.26 20.71 -29.61
C GLU A 539 -23.88 21.30 -29.96
N ALA A 540 -23.45 22.35 -29.26
CA ALA A 540 -22.13 22.90 -29.46
C ALA A 540 -21.04 21.89 -29.09
N LEU A 541 -21.21 21.12 -27.97
CA LEU A 541 -20.30 20.03 -27.60
C LEU A 541 -20.25 18.93 -28.65
N ARG A 542 -21.40 18.47 -29.16
CA ARG A 542 -21.45 17.47 -30.22
C ARG A 542 -20.69 17.95 -31.48
N ARG A 543 -20.92 19.17 -31.92
CA ARG A 543 -20.17 19.76 -33.05
C ARG A 543 -18.67 19.79 -32.82
N ARG A 544 -18.26 20.19 -31.62
CA ARG A 544 -16.84 20.25 -31.21
C ARG A 544 -16.17 18.89 -31.28
N HIS A 545 -16.86 17.85 -30.84
CA HIS A 545 -16.30 16.49 -30.75
C HIS A 545 -16.63 15.62 -32.00
N GLY A 546 -17.24 16.19 -33.05
CA GLY A 546 -17.51 15.48 -34.29
C GLY A 546 -18.66 14.46 -34.22
N TYR A 547 -19.58 14.66 -33.26
CA TYR A 547 -20.82 13.90 -33.16
C TYR A 547 -21.93 14.54 -34.02
N ARG A 548 -22.73 13.71 -34.67
CA ARG A 548 -23.82 14.20 -35.49
C ARG A 548 -25.06 14.52 -34.66
N PRO A 549 -25.85 15.52 -35.04
CA PRO A 549 -27.06 15.88 -34.31
C PRO A 549 -28.18 14.83 -34.41
N ASP A 550 -28.19 14.04 -35.50
CA ASP A 550 -29.21 13.04 -35.83
C ASP A 550 -28.92 11.64 -35.23
N GLU A 551 -27.74 11.44 -34.59
CA GLU A 551 -27.39 10.16 -33.97
C GLU A 551 -27.80 10.08 -32.51
N LYS A 552 -28.10 8.86 -32.05
CA LYS A 552 -28.22 8.53 -30.62
C LYS A 552 -26.85 8.09 -30.08
N LEU A 553 -26.24 8.95 -29.27
CA LEU A 553 -24.88 8.79 -28.79
C LEU A 553 -24.87 8.06 -27.47
N VAL A 554 -24.28 6.86 -27.41
CA VAL A 554 -24.00 6.11 -26.22
C VAL A 554 -22.50 6.11 -25.96
N ILE A 555 -22.07 6.42 -24.73
CA ILE A 555 -20.66 6.37 -24.33
C ILE A 555 -20.49 5.32 -23.24
N ALA A 556 -19.59 4.37 -23.49
CA ALA A 556 -19.21 3.32 -22.54
C ALA A 556 -17.78 3.57 -22.04
N ALA A 557 -17.58 3.61 -20.71
CA ALA A 557 -16.27 3.87 -20.11
C ALA A 557 -16.08 3.16 -18.76
N VAL A 558 -14.86 2.67 -18.49
CA VAL A 558 -14.52 1.89 -17.30
C VAL A 558 -13.31 2.44 -16.55
N GLY A 559 -13.14 3.71 -16.47
CA GLY A 559 -12.00 4.30 -15.77
C GLY A 559 -10.64 4.08 -16.46
N GLY A 560 -9.54 4.32 -15.74
CA GLY A 560 -8.17 4.31 -16.27
C GLY A 560 -7.45 2.95 -16.23
N THR A 561 -8.06 1.91 -15.63
CA THR A 561 -7.46 0.60 -15.41
C THR A 561 -8.10 -0.49 -16.28
N SER A 562 -7.44 -1.64 -16.43
CA SER A 562 -7.98 -2.79 -17.18
C SER A 562 -9.04 -3.59 -16.41
N VAL A 563 -9.34 -3.25 -15.18
CA VAL A 563 -10.28 -3.98 -14.30
C VAL A 563 -11.71 -4.03 -14.88
N GLY A 564 -12.09 -3.03 -15.66
CA GLY A 564 -13.40 -2.97 -16.31
C GLY A 564 -13.52 -3.70 -17.65
N ALA A 565 -12.50 -4.40 -18.14
CA ALA A 565 -12.51 -5.08 -19.44
C ALA A 565 -13.72 -6.03 -19.65
N PRO A 566 -14.11 -6.88 -18.69
CA PRO A 566 -15.28 -7.76 -18.86
C PRO A 566 -16.58 -7.01 -19.11
N LEU A 567 -16.77 -5.85 -18.46
CA LEU A 567 -17.93 -5.00 -18.69
C LEU A 567 -17.94 -4.45 -20.13
N LEU A 568 -16.81 -3.95 -20.63
CA LEU A 568 -16.69 -3.43 -21.96
C LEU A 568 -16.98 -4.48 -23.04
N HIS A 569 -16.49 -5.71 -22.86
CA HIS A 569 -16.81 -6.83 -23.74
C HIS A 569 -18.32 -7.11 -23.77
N ARG A 570 -18.96 -7.18 -22.59
CA ARG A 570 -20.41 -7.41 -22.50
C ARG A 570 -21.22 -6.29 -23.13
N ILE A 571 -20.78 -5.03 -23.01
CA ILE A 571 -21.38 -3.87 -23.67
C ILE A 571 -21.22 -3.97 -25.20
N ALA A 572 -20.04 -4.33 -25.68
CA ALA A 572 -19.80 -4.53 -27.10
C ALA A 572 -20.67 -5.66 -27.69
N ASP A 573 -20.85 -6.75 -26.95
CA ASP A 573 -21.74 -7.86 -27.33
C ASP A 573 -23.22 -7.48 -27.31
N ALA A 574 -23.63 -6.51 -26.49
CA ALA A 574 -24.99 -5.99 -26.44
C ALA A 574 -25.30 -5.02 -27.57
N PHE A 575 -24.28 -4.36 -28.15
CA PHE A 575 -24.45 -3.31 -29.18
C PHE A 575 -25.26 -3.72 -30.39
N PRO A 576 -25.09 -4.93 -31.02
CA PRO A 576 -25.89 -5.32 -32.18
C PRO A 576 -27.39 -5.39 -31.87
N ALA A 577 -27.78 -5.80 -30.67
CA ALA A 577 -29.18 -5.84 -30.26
C ALA A 577 -29.76 -4.43 -30.09
N MET A 578 -29.00 -3.51 -29.51
CA MET A 578 -29.38 -2.10 -29.38
C MET A 578 -29.48 -1.42 -30.75
N LYS A 579 -28.51 -1.65 -31.65
CA LYS A 579 -28.44 -1.07 -32.98
C LYS A 579 -29.60 -1.47 -33.88
N ARG A 580 -30.13 -2.71 -33.75
CA ARG A 580 -31.33 -3.16 -34.44
C ARG A 580 -32.60 -2.39 -34.07
N GLN A 581 -32.71 -1.96 -32.79
CA GLN A 581 -33.88 -1.23 -32.29
C GLN A 581 -33.75 0.29 -32.51
N VAL A 582 -32.51 0.81 -32.49
CA VAL A 582 -32.19 2.23 -32.73
C VAL A 582 -31.18 2.31 -33.86
N PRO A 583 -31.62 2.40 -35.13
CA PRO A 583 -30.73 2.39 -36.29
C PRO A 583 -29.72 3.55 -36.34
N GLU A 584 -30.05 4.70 -35.73
CA GLU A 584 -29.21 5.88 -35.58
C GLU A 584 -28.22 5.80 -34.42
N LEU A 585 -28.20 4.68 -33.66
CA LEU A 585 -27.32 4.50 -32.52
C LEU A 585 -25.85 4.54 -32.95
N ARG A 586 -25.04 5.34 -32.28
CA ARG A 586 -23.58 5.32 -32.28
C ARG A 586 -23.08 5.07 -30.88
N MET A 587 -22.15 4.16 -30.73
CA MET A 587 -21.53 3.87 -29.42
C MET A 587 -20.04 4.19 -29.51
N VAL A 588 -19.55 4.97 -28.53
CA VAL A 588 -18.11 5.20 -28.29
C VAL A 588 -17.72 4.42 -27.07
N LEU A 589 -16.87 3.41 -27.27
CA LEU A 589 -16.37 2.55 -26.22
C LEU A 589 -14.93 2.96 -25.88
N VAL A 590 -14.74 3.54 -24.70
CA VAL A 590 -13.44 4.00 -24.20
C VAL A 590 -12.77 2.83 -23.47
N ALA A 591 -11.89 2.14 -24.22
CA ALA A 591 -11.31 0.86 -23.79
C ALA A 591 -10.21 0.99 -22.74
N GLY A 592 -9.65 2.20 -22.55
CA GLY A 592 -8.43 2.39 -21.76
C GLY A 592 -7.16 2.08 -22.59
N PRO A 593 -5.99 2.56 -22.15
CA PRO A 593 -4.74 2.44 -22.94
C PRO A 593 -4.19 1.01 -23.01
N ARG A 594 -4.75 0.08 -22.24
CA ARG A 594 -4.24 -1.30 -22.10
C ARG A 594 -5.01 -2.35 -22.89
N LEU A 595 -6.21 -1.99 -23.42
CA LEU A 595 -7.00 -2.90 -24.23
C LEU A 595 -6.88 -2.51 -25.70
N PRO A 596 -6.36 -3.41 -26.57
CA PRO A 596 -6.22 -3.13 -27.97
C PRO A 596 -7.59 -3.13 -28.68
N ARG A 597 -7.72 -2.34 -29.77
CA ARG A 597 -8.95 -2.27 -30.57
C ARG A 597 -9.41 -3.63 -31.06
N GLU A 598 -8.46 -4.49 -31.38
CA GLU A 598 -8.66 -5.84 -31.92
C GLU A 598 -9.32 -6.81 -30.92
N ALA A 599 -9.33 -6.46 -29.64
CA ALA A 599 -10.03 -7.24 -28.61
C ALA A 599 -11.57 -7.11 -28.71
N PHE A 600 -12.06 -6.16 -29.53
CA PHE A 600 -13.49 -5.88 -29.63
C PHE A 600 -14.01 -6.18 -31.05
N PRO A 601 -15.31 -6.55 -31.20
CA PRO A 601 -15.91 -6.81 -32.49
C PRO A 601 -15.96 -5.54 -33.36
N ASP A 602 -15.91 -5.71 -34.67
CA ASP A 602 -16.07 -4.64 -35.62
C ASP A 602 -17.53 -4.54 -36.08
N HIS A 603 -18.21 -3.49 -35.60
CA HIS A 603 -19.60 -3.21 -35.95
C HIS A 603 -19.75 -1.78 -36.42
N ALA A 604 -20.55 -1.58 -37.49
CA ALA A 604 -20.86 -0.24 -37.98
C ALA A 604 -21.57 0.60 -36.89
N GLY A 605 -20.97 1.70 -36.49
CA GLY A 605 -21.44 2.58 -35.40
C GLY A 605 -20.93 2.25 -34.02
N LEU A 606 -20.02 1.28 -33.88
CA LEU A 606 -19.25 1.02 -32.67
C LEU A 606 -17.82 1.54 -32.86
N ASP A 607 -17.48 2.64 -32.18
CA ASP A 607 -16.16 3.24 -32.21
C ASP A 607 -15.40 2.85 -30.92
N VAL A 608 -14.34 2.07 -31.03
CA VAL A 608 -13.48 1.71 -29.91
C VAL A 608 -12.26 2.61 -29.86
N VAL A 609 -12.09 3.35 -28.79
CA VAL A 609 -10.99 4.31 -28.61
C VAL A 609 -10.22 4.02 -27.34
N PRO A 610 -8.86 4.12 -27.34
CA PRO A 610 -8.07 3.77 -26.18
C PRO A 610 -8.14 4.82 -25.06
N TYR A 611 -8.40 6.09 -25.42
CA TYR A 611 -8.43 7.19 -24.45
C TYR A 611 -9.16 8.40 -25.02
N VAL A 612 -9.91 9.06 -24.16
CA VAL A 612 -10.58 10.32 -24.47
C VAL A 612 -10.19 11.34 -23.39
N HIS A 613 -9.52 12.42 -23.82
CA HIS A 613 -9.15 13.52 -22.94
C HIS A 613 -10.38 14.34 -22.58
N LYS A 614 -10.55 14.74 -21.32
CA LYS A 614 -11.75 15.43 -20.82
C LYS A 614 -13.03 14.65 -21.15
N LEU A 615 -13.04 13.36 -20.80
CA LEU A 615 -14.17 12.47 -21.05
C LEU A 615 -15.51 13.08 -20.60
N PHE A 616 -15.53 13.90 -19.57
CA PHE A 616 -16.71 14.58 -19.07
C PHE A 616 -17.39 15.49 -20.11
N GLU A 617 -16.65 16.11 -21.06
CA GLU A 617 -17.25 16.90 -22.14
C GLU A 617 -18.03 16.00 -23.10
N HIS A 618 -17.52 14.81 -23.38
CA HIS A 618 -18.17 13.81 -24.23
C HIS A 618 -19.39 13.21 -23.52
N LEU A 619 -19.26 12.88 -22.24
CA LEU A 619 -20.37 12.39 -21.41
C LEU A 619 -21.49 13.43 -21.32
N ALA A 620 -21.15 14.72 -21.18
CA ALA A 620 -22.13 15.81 -21.08
C ALA A 620 -23.01 15.96 -22.33
N CYS A 621 -22.60 15.46 -23.49
CA CYS A 621 -23.41 15.52 -24.74
C CYS A 621 -23.90 14.13 -25.17
N SER A 622 -23.75 13.08 -24.39
CA SER A 622 -24.29 11.75 -24.66
C SER A 622 -25.81 11.69 -24.42
N ASP A 623 -26.48 10.76 -25.05
CA ASP A 623 -27.89 10.40 -24.77
C ASP A 623 -27.96 9.36 -23.66
N LEU A 624 -26.92 8.51 -23.50
CA LEU A 624 -26.78 7.52 -22.43
C LEU A 624 -25.30 7.24 -22.17
N ALA A 625 -24.95 7.05 -20.90
CA ALA A 625 -23.65 6.53 -20.52
C ALA A 625 -23.76 5.14 -19.87
N LEU A 626 -22.81 4.24 -20.21
CA LEU A 626 -22.66 2.93 -19.59
C LEU A 626 -21.30 2.93 -18.89
N VAL A 627 -21.29 2.99 -17.55
CA VAL A 627 -20.07 3.27 -16.80
C VAL A 627 -19.85 2.28 -15.66
N GLN A 628 -18.60 2.03 -15.34
CA GLN A 628 -18.24 1.39 -14.09
C GLN A 628 -18.63 2.30 -12.90
N GLY A 629 -18.92 1.78 -11.75
CA GLY A 629 -19.44 2.51 -10.60
C GLY A 629 -18.45 3.46 -9.88
N GLY A 630 -17.47 4.03 -10.58
CA GLY A 630 -16.53 5.01 -10.02
C GLY A 630 -17.22 6.35 -9.72
N LEU A 631 -16.91 6.94 -8.57
CA LEU A 631 -17.58 8.13 -8.06
C LEU A 631 -17.53 9.32 -9.04
N SER A 632 -16.35 9.67 -9.54
CA SER A 632 -16.15 10.88 -10.35
C SER A 632 -17.01 10.88 -11.60
N THR A 633 -16.95 9.80 -12.38
CA THR A 633 -17.74 9.68 -13.61
C THR A 633 -19.26 9.69 -13.33
N CYS A 634 -19.70 9.03 -12.26
CA CYS A 634 -21.12 9.05 -11.87
C CYS A 634 -21.58 10.49 -11.49
N MET A 635 -20.78 11.21 -10.69
CA MET A 635 -21.13 12.56 -10.27
C MET A 635 -21.06 13.59 -11.41
N GLU A 636 -20.16 13.40 -12.39
CA GLU A 636 -20.12 14.19 -13.62
C GLU A 636 -21.41 14.02 -14.44
N LEU A 637 -21.92 12.78 -14.55
CA LEU A 637 -23.18 12.46 -15.22
C LEU A 637 -24.39 13.04 -14.47
N VAL A 638 -24.40 12.96 -13.13
CA VAL A 638 -25.43 13.58 -12.31
C VAL A 638 -25.44 15.11 -12.48
N ALA A 639 -24.26 15.74 -12.42
CA ALA A 639 -24.11 17.19 -12.58
C ALA A 639 -24.56 17.71 -13.95
N THR A 640 -24.31 16.95 -15.01
CA THR A 640 -24.71 17.27 -16.40
C THR A 640 -26.08 16.73 -16.76
N ARG A 641 -26.76 16.06 -15.82
CA ARG A 641 -28.12 15.48 -15.98
C ARG A 641 -28.22 14.52 -17.17
N ARG A 642 -27.20 13.63 -17.33
CA ARG A 642 -27.21 12.63 -18.37
C ARG A 642 -27.70 11.29 -17.85
N PRO A 643 -28.57 10.59 -18.62
CA PRO A 643 -28.96 9.22 -18.29
C PRO A 643 -27.72 8.32 -18.25
N PHE A 644 -27.64 7.42 -17.27
CA PHE A 644 -26.57 6.44 -17.21
C PHE A 644 -27.00 5.15 -16.50
N LEU A 645 -26.27 4.08 -16.77
CA LEU A 645 -26.26 2.87 -15.97
C LEU A 645 -24.85 2.71 -15.41
N SER A 646 -24.76 2.46 -14.11
CA SER A 646 -23.49 2.16 -13.43
C SER A 646 -23.40 0.68 -13.08
N PHE A 647 -22.23 0.11 -13.27
CA PHE A 647 -21.93 -1.30 -13.02
C PHE A 647 -20.80 -1.40 -12.01
N PRO A 648 -21.10 -1.27 -10.69
CA PRO A 648 -20.07 -1.39 -9.66
C PRO A 648 -19.32 -2.72 -9.74
N LEU A 649 -18.01 -2.70 -9.45
CA LEU A 649 -17.25 -3.92 -9.28
C LEU A 649 -17.81 -4.72 -8.10
N GLU A 650 -17.94 -6.03 -8.29
CA GLU A 650 -18.32 -6.91 -7.19
C GLU A 650 -17.31 -6.82 -6.06
N ARG A 651 -17.77 -6.93 -4.82
CA ARG A 651 -16.96 -6.85 -3.58
C ARG A 651 -16.12 -5.56 -3.40
N HIS A 652 -16.45 -4.50 -4.11
CA HIS A 652 -15.82 -3.18 -3.99
C HIS A 652 -16.63 -2.31 -3.04
N PHE A 653 -16.24 -2.23 -1.76
CA PHE A 653 -17.02 -1.55 -0.73
C PHE A 653 -17.24 -0.06 -1.04
N GLU A 654 -16.25 0.63 -1.62
CA GLU A 654 -16.41 2.03 -2.03
C GLU A 654 -17.54 2.17 -3.07
N GLN A 655 -17.48 1.42 -4.18
CA GLN A 655 -18.48 1.54 -5.25
C GLN A 655 -19.87 1.02 -4.84
N CYS A 656 -19.91 -0.13 -4.13
CA CYS A 656 -21.16 -0.78 -3.76
C CYS A 656 -21.88 -0.12 -2.57
N ILE A 657 -21.15 0.57 -1.70
CA ILE A 657 -21.70 1.17 -0.47
C ILE A 657 -21.57 2.70 -0.52
N HIS A 658 -20.37 3.26 -0.56
CA HIS A 658 -20.16 4.71 -0.45
C HIS A 658 -20.70 5.47 -1.67
N VAL A 659 -20.29 5.07 -2.88
CA VAL A 659 -20.78 5.70 -4.12
C VAL A 659 -22.27 5.52 -4.28
N ARG A 660 -22.78 4.31 -4.04
CA ARG A 660 -24.21 4.03 -4.14
C ARG A 660 -25.03 4.85 -3.14
N ASN A 661 -24.57 5.00 -1.88
CA ASN A 661 -25.22 5.86 -0.89
C ASN A 661 -25.31 7.32 -1.39
N ARG A 662 -24.22 7.82 -1.99
CA ARG A 662 -24.19 9.17 -2.56
C ARG A 662 -25.16 9.29 -3.74
N LEU A 663 -25.12 8.37 -4.70
CA LEU A 663 -26.06 8.39 -5.83
C LEU A 663 -27.53 8.34 -5.40
N HIS A 664 -27.82 7.58 -4.34
CA HIS A 664 -29.16 7.56 -3.76
C HIS A 664 -29.59 8.95 -3.25
N ASN A 665 -28.71 9.68 -2.56
CA ASN A 665 -28.97 11.03 -2.08
C ASN A 665 -29.23 12.02 -3.22
N TYR A 666 -28.63 11.84 -4.39
CA TYR A 666 -28.86 12.65 -5.59
C TYR A 666 -30.01 12.13 -6.47
N CYS A 667 -30.80 11.15 -6.01
CA CYS A 667 -31.84 10.49 -6.81
C CYS A 667 -31.31 9.89 -8.12
N ALA A 668 -30.08 9.38 -8.12
CA ALA A 668 -29.33 8.92 -9.27
C ALA A 668 -28.83 7.46 -9.14
N ASP A 669 -29.39 6.66 -8.22
CA ASP A 669 -28.99 5.24 -8.08
C ASP A 669 -29.51 4.44 -9.29
N CYS A 670 -28.66 4.33 -10.29
CA CYS A 670 -28.84 3.56 -11.52
C CYS A 670 -27.93 2.33 -11.54
N SER A 671 -27.57 1.80 -10.38
CA SER A 671 -26.63 0.70 -10.25
C SER A 671 -27.23 -0.63 -10.69
N VAL A 672 -26.46 -1.40 -11.45
CA VAL A 672 -26.84 -2.70 -11.99
C VAL A 672 -25.76 -3.74 -11.66
N ARG A 673 -26.14 -4.88 -11.15
CA ARG A 673 -25.20 -5.96 -10.84
C ARG A 673 -24.74 -6.65 -12.12
N PHE A 674 -23.42 -6.71 -12.32
CA PHE A 674 -22.80 -7.27 -13.51
C PHE A 674 -23.07 -8.78 -13.68
N ARG A 675 -22.97 -9.56 -12.60
CA ARG A 675 -23.16 -11.04 -12.63
C ARG A 675 -24.57 -11.46 -13.06
N GLU A 676 -25.55 -10.62 -12.82
CA GLU A 676 -26.96 -10.89 -13.10
C GLU A 676 -27.38 -10.52 -14.52
N LEU A 677 -26.46 -10.04 -15.38
CA LEU A 677 -26.76 -9.49 -16.68
C LEU A 677 -26.15 -10.29 -17.84
N SER A 678 -26.98 -10.84 -18.68
CA SER A 678 -26.59 -11.22 -20.05
C SER A 678 -26.44 -9.98 -20.95
N SER A 679 -25.75 -10.11 -22.09
CA SER A 679 -25.68 -9.03 -23.09
C SER A 679 -27.05 -8.60 -23.63
N GLY A 680 -28.01 -9.53 -23.70
CA GLY A 680 -29.40 -9.24 -24.07
C GLY A 680 -30.13 -8.38 -23.05
N GLU A 681 -30.08 -8.74 -21.77
CA GLU A 681 -30.66 -7.95 -20.69
C GLU A 681 -30.00 -6.59 -20.52
N LEU A 682 -28.68 -6.50 -20.75
CA LEU A 682 -27.98 -5.22 -20.79
C LEU A 682 -28.52 -4.33 -21.88
N ALA A 683 -28.70 -4.88 -23.11
CA ALA A 683 -29.29 -4.16 -24.22
C ALA A 683 -30.69 -3.62 -23.91
N GLU A 684 -31.55 -4.45 -23.30
CA GLU A 684 -32.91 -4.03 -22.91
C GLU A 684 -32.92 -2.92 -21.87
N ARG A 685 -32.05 -3.01 -20.84
CA ARG A 685 -31.93 -1.98 -19.80
C ARG A 685 -31.37 -0.68 -20.38
N ALA A 686 -30.34 -0.75 -21.23
CA ALA A 686 -29.76 0.42 -21.89
C ALA A 686 -30.78 1.13 -22.79
N LEU A 687 -31.58 0.38 -23.54
CA LEU A 687 -32.64 0.94 -24.39
C LEU A 687 -33.75 1.60 -23.55
N ARG A 688 -34.13 1.04 -22.41
CA ARG A 688 -35.06 1.71 -21.47
C ARG A 688 -34.47 3.00 -20.94
N ALA A 689 -33.25 2.96 -20.41
CA ALA A 689 -32.57 4.12 -19.84
C ALA A 689 -32.36 5.26 -20.86
N LEU A 690 -32.22 4.94 -22.16
CA LEU A 690 -32.11 5.91 -23.25
C LEU A 690 -33.37 6.80 -23.39
N HIS A 691 -34.53 6.30 -22.96
CA HIS A 691 -35.82 6.97 -23.10
C HIS A 691 -36.41 7.48 -21.76
N GLU A 692 -35.84 7.08 -20.62
CA GLU A 692 -36.30 7.50 -19.31
C GLU A 692 -35.80 8.92 -18.95
N PRO A 693 -36.70 9.81 -18.50
CA PRO A 693 -36.29 11.14 -18.06
C PRO A 693 -35.55 11.08 -16.73
N VAL A 694 -34.41 11.75 -16.63
CA VAL A 694 -33.64 11.88 -15.39
C VAL A 694 -34.25 12.92 -14.45
N ARG A 695 -34.19 12.63 -13.12
CA ARG A 695 -34.70 13.50 -12.06
C ARG A 695 -33.66 13.77 -10.99
N TYR A 696 -32.39 13.85 -11.38
CA TYR A 696 -31.28 14.03 -10.45
C TYR A 696 -31.38 15.39 -9.72
N LEU A 697 -31.02 15.38 -8.43
CA LEU A 697 -30.80 16.61 -7.68
C LEU A 697 -29.54 17.32 -8.20
N PRO A 698 -29.49 18.67 -8.09
CA PRO A 698 -28.33 19.44 -8.54
C PRO A 698 -27.10 19.12 -7.68
N VAL A 699 -25.94 19.03 -8.34
CA VAL A 699 -24.63 18.94 -7.68
C VAL A 699 -24.10 20.37 -7.51
N GLU A 700 -23.49 20.64 -6.37
CA GLU A 700 -22.87 21.94 -6.10
C GLU A 700 -21.66 22.14 -7.02
N SER A 701 -21.40 23.39 -7.41
CA SER A 701 -20.33 23.73 -8.36
C SER A 701 -19.11 24.39 -7.71
N ASP A 702 -19.14 24.64 -6.40
CA ASP A 702 -18.12 25.40 -5.68
C ASP A 702 -17.23 24.53 -4.75
N GLY A 703 -17.36 23.21 -4.82
CA GLY A 703 -16.62 22.29 -3.93
C GLY A 703 -15.11 22.45 -4.05
N ALA A 704 -14.59 22.60 -5.26
CA ALA A 704 -13.16 22.84 -5.49
C ALA A 704 -12.69 24.16 -4.85
N ALA A 705 -13.47 25.24 -4.98
CA ALA A 705 -13.16 26.53 -4.39
C ALA A 705 -13.22 26.49 -2.85
N ARG A 706 -14.20 25.77 -2.28
CA ARG A 706 -14.28 25.56 -0.82
C ARG A 706 -13.08 24.77 -0.30
N ALA A 707 -12.71 23.67 -0.97
CA ALA A 707 -11.53 22.89 -0.60
C ALA A 707 -10.25 23.73 -0.69
N ALA A 708 -10.06 24.48 -1.79
CA ALA A 708 -8.91 25.35 -1.98
C ALA A 708 -8.79 26.42 -0.88
N LYS A 709 -9.92 27.01 -0.45
CA LYS A 709 -9.95 27.99 0.64
C LYS A 709 -9.48 27.40 1.96
N GLU A 710 -9.92 26.18 2.31
CA GLU A 710 -9.48 25.48 3.52
C GLU A 710 -7.97 25.17 3.46
N ILE A 711 -7.47 24.70 2.30
CA ILE A 711 -6.06 24.37 2.10
C ILE A 711 -5.18 25.63 2.22
N VAL A 712 -5.57 26.72 1.56
CA VAL A 712 -4.84 28.00 1.61
C VAL A 712 -4.85 28.57 3.03
N ALA A 713 -5.95 28.45 3.76
CA ALA A 713 -6.01 28.89 5.16
C ALA A 713 -5.03 28.14 6.07
N VAL A 714 -4.83 26.83 5.84
CA VAL A 714 -3.79 26.04 6.56
C VAL A 714 -2.40 26.54 6.19
N MET A 715 -2.12 26.78 4.90
CA MET A 715 -0.81 27.28 4.43
C MET A 715 -0.48 28.67 4.98
N GLU A 716 -1.49 29.51 5.21
CA GLU A 716 -1.33 30.86 5.75
C GLU A 716 -1.20 30.91 7.27
N ASN A 717 -1.62 29.87 7.97
CA ASN A 717 -1.59 29.83 9.42
C ASN A 717 -0.14 29.74 9.93
N ARG A 718 0.37 30.87 10.45
CA ARG A 718 1.76 31.01 10.94
C ARG A 718 2.05 30.30 12.27
N SER A 719 1.07 29.64 12.89
CA SER A 719 1.28 28.93 14.17
C SER A 719 2.32 27.80 14.08
N TRP A 720 2.62 27.35 12.86
CA TRP A 720 3.71 26.42 12.55
C TRP A 720 5.13 26.96 12.75
N ALA A 721 5.29 28.28 12.76
CA ALA A 721 6.62 28.91 12.91
C ALA A 721 7.05 29.06 14.39
N SER A 722 6.21 28.67 15.33
CA SER A 722 6.41 28.89 16.78
C SER A 722 6.46 27.57 17.60
N GLY A 723 6.54 26.41 16.95
CA GLY A 723 6.70 25.11 17.59
C GLY A 723 8.12 24.57 17.57
#